data_51015018675e67abeaef63e19151b9a8
#
_entry.id   51015018675e67abeaef63e19151b9a8
#
_cell.length_a   1.000
_cell.length_b   1.000
_cell.length_c   1.000
_cell.angle_alpha   90.00
_cell.angle_beta   90.00
_cell.angle_gamma   90.00
#
_symmetry.space_group_name_H-M   'P 1'
#
loop_
_entity.id
_entity.type
_entity.pdbx_description
1 polymer ?
#
loop_
_entity_poly.entity_id
_entity_poly.type
_entity_poly.pdbx_seq_one_letter_code
_entity_poly.pdbx_strand_id
1 'polypeptide(L)'
;MKKRDYSYTQNRELSWLKFDDRVLKEAKDNTVPLLERLNFISIFTSNLDEFYMIRCGSLFDLTLIDEDDWDNKTGWSPQEQLDAIFKATKPLYEERDLIFDEIAKDLRKYGIVKHNFNELNSKFRQYATQYFYENVAPLLSPQIIDSYHPFPHMANKKLYIYCILERGASKKKNSKEYIGLIPIPYSLPDYVKFPDTNEFILMEDLIYAFAEGIFTNYRVKYRTVAAVTRNADINLQDTPIDEDEDYRHFMKNILKKRKRLSPIRLEFYKSNDSTYTKYLRKELGLHKNQVFLTQSPINLDFIHDFIKELPGDVTDDLTFLEFTPQRTSQIDPNKSLFKQLDKKDILLFYPYQTMDHFLDFLKEAANDPEVLSIKITLYRVARTSRVIKHLLEALDNDKEVTVLIELRARFDEKNNIHYAELLEEAGCQILYGFVDYKVHSKICTVTKKHKGTIKQYTQIGTGNYNEKTARLYVDYCYLTSNQEIGDDATEFFKNLALANLQGHYNKFLVAPTSLRSGIMNLIDKEIAKAKNNQPAEILMKMNSFTDRRIIDKIAKASKAGVTVKMIIRGICCIIPGLKDKTDNIEIRGIVGRYLEHSRVYAFGVDEDRVLYISSADMMTRNTAKRVEIACPIEDKAIKARILEDLDIMLKDDIKGRRINSDGDYECIQQARHINSQEFFQQRAIDEMKDVKVKKDDPNFLNSVVDKIKSIFN
;
A
#
# COMPACT_ATOMS: atom_id res chain seq x y z
N MET A 1 -1.70 -2.38 -39.24
CA MET A 1 -2.08 -1.78 -37.92
C MET A 1 -1.75 -0.29 -37.93
N LYS A 2 -2.67 0.61 -37.50
CA LYS A 2 -2.31 2.02 -37.30
C LYS A 2 -1.19 2.12 -36.27
N LYS A 3 -0.09 2.81 -36.60
CA LYS A 3 1.03 3.04 -35.69
C LYS A 3 0.50 3.67 -34.40
N ARG A 4 0.74 3.04 -33.24
CA ARG A 4 0.24 3.53 -31.95
C ARG A 4 0.96 4.84 -31.58
N ASP A 5 0.21 5.83 -31.12
CA ASP A 5 0.78 7.10 -30.64
C ASP A 5 1.20 6.95 -29.16
N TYR A 6 2.50 7.06 -28.89
CA TYR A 6 3.09 7.00 -27.55
C TYR A 6 3.40 8.36 -26.95
N SER A 7 3.19 9.46 -27.68
CA SER A 7 3.65 10.80 -27.30
C SER A 7 3.00 11.37 -26.04
N TYR A 8 1.79 10.90 -25.69
CA TYR A 8 1.06 11.34 -24.50
C TYR A 8 1.04 10.30 -23.38
N THR A 9 1.96 9.34 -23.45
CA THR A 9 2.06 8.29 -22.44
C THR A 9 3.49 8.10 -21.99
N GLN A 10 3.68 7.65 -20.75
CA GLN A 10 4.97 7.33 -20.15
C GLN A 10 5.00 5.90 -19.63
N ASN A 11 6.22 5.34 -19.48
CA ASN A 11 6.43 4.01 -18.93
C ASN A 11 5.85 3.92 -17.52
N ARG A 12 5.20 2.81 -17.25
CA ARG A 12 4.54 2.54 -15.98
C ARG A 12 5.51 2.49 -14.81
N GLU A 13 6.67 1.87 -14.99
CA GLU A 13 7.64 1.62 -13.92
C GLU A 13 8.43 2.90 -13.61
N LEU A 14 8.73 3.71 -14.62
CA LEU A 14 9.34 5.03 -14.41
C LEU A 14 8.37 5.99 -13.72
N SER A 15 7.08 5.94 -14.07
CA SER A 15 6.05 6.71 -13.34
C SER A 15 5.95 6.27 -11.87
N TRP A 16 6.13 4.98 -11.59
CA TRP A 16 6.17 4.47 -10.22
C TRP A 16 7.39 5.00 -9.45
N LEU A 17 8.56 5.04 -10.07
CA LEU A 17 9.77 5.61 -9.44
C LEU A 17 9.60 7.09 -9.14
N LYS A 18 8.95 7.87 -10.01
CA LYS A 18 8.60 9.28 -9.75
C LYS A 18 7.67 9.44 -8.54
N PHE A 19 6.74 8.50 -8.36
CA PHE A 19 5.90 8.47 -7.15
C PHE A 19 6.71 8.15 -5.89
N ASP A 20 7.60 7.16 -5.94
CA ASP A 20 8.41 6.79 -4.79
C ASP A 20 9.43 7.89 -4.42
N ASP A 21 9.96 8.61 -5.41
CA ASP A 21 10.70 9.86 -5.22
C ASP A 21 9.88 10.91 -4.44
N ARG A 22 8.55 11.01 -4.69
CA ARG A 22 7.67 11.87 -3.90
C ARG A 22 7.59 11.45 -2.43
N VAL A 23 7.60 10.14 -2.15
CA VAL A 23 7.67 9.61 -0.77
C VAL A 23 9.00 9.99 -0.12
N LEU A 24 10.11 9.88 -0.86
CA LEU A 24 11.43 10.31 -0.37
C LEU A 24 11.50 11.83 -0.11
N LYS A 25 10.82 12.64 -0.91
CA LYS A 25 10.75 14.10 -0.72
C LYS A 25 10.01 14.52 0.55
N GLU A 26 9.07 13.71 1.05
CA GLU A 26 8.48 13.97 2.38
C GLU A 26 9.53 13.83 3.50
N ALA A 27 10.52 12.95 3.34
CA ALA A 27 11.65 12.87 4.28
C ALA A 27 12.57 14.09 4.24
N LYS A 28 12.57 14.83 3.13
CA LYS A 28 13.35 16.08 2.95
C LYS A 28 12.60 17.33 3.43
N ASP A 29 11.28 17.25 3.58
CA ASP A 29 10.44 18.38 3.95
C ASP A 29 10.58 18.70 5.45
N ASN A 30 11.14 19.86 5.77
CA ASN A 30 11.36 20.30 7.15
C ASN A 30 10.07 20.64 7.91
N THR A 31 8.91 20.70 7.24
CA THR A 31 7.62 20.85 7.89
C THR A 31 7.09 19.52 8.44
N VAL A 32 7.68 18.39 8.04
CA VAL A 32 7.39 17.06 8.55
C VAL A 32 8.23 16.83 9.82
N PRO A 33 7.65 16.33 10.92
CA PRO A 33 8.36 16.02 12.15
C PRO A 33 9.52 15.04 11.93
N LEU A 34 10.61 15.18 12.69
CA LEU A 34 11.89 14.55 12.36
C LEU A 34 11.86 13.02 12.36
N LEU A 35 11.17 12.37 13.30
CA LEU A 35 10.99 10.91 13.31
C LEU A 35 10.08 10.42 12.19
N GLU A 36 9.14 11.23 11.75
CA GLU A 36 8.31 10.91 10.58
C GLU A 36 9.12 11.03 9.28
N ARG A 37 10.03 12.00 9.17
CA ARG A 37 10.99 12.07 8.06
C ARG A 37 11.80 10.77 7.98
N LEU A 38 12.25 10.25 9.12
CA LEU A 38 12.94 8.95 9.19
C LEU A 38 12.04 7.79 8.77
N ASN A 39 10.75 7.79 9.17
CA ASN A 39 9.75 6.83 8.72
C ASN A 39 9.56 6.88 7.20
N PHE A 40 9.54 8.07 6.58
CA PHE A 40 9.39 8.19 5.12
C PHE A 40 10.57 7.58 4.36
N ILE A 41 11.80 7.65 4.89
CA ILE A 41 12.94 6.93 4.29
C ILE A 41 12.75 5.42 4.38
N SER A 42 12.25 4.90 5.50
CA SER A 42 11.93 3.48 5.66
C SER A 42 10.83 3.04 4.67
N ILE A 43 9.77 3.83 4.53
CA ILE A 43 8.69 3.58 3.56
C ILE A 43 9.21 3.57 2.13
N PHE A 44 10.02 4.56 1.75
CA PHE A 44 10.69 4.62 0.44
C PHE A 44 11.51 3.36 0.16
N THR A 45 12.34 2.95 1.13
CA THR A 45 13.23 1.78 1.00
C THR A 45 12.42 0.49 0.87
N SER A 46 11.40 0.31 1.70
CA SER A 46 10.51 -0.85 1.66
C SER A 46 9.69 -0.93 0.35
N ASN A 47 9.18 0.21 -0.13
CA ASN A 47 8.50 0.32 -1.41
C ASN A 47 9.42 -0.09 -2.57
N LEU A 48 10.66 0.43 -2.56
CA LEU A 48 11.65 0.11 -3.59
C LEU A 48 12.02 -1.37 -3.58
N ASP A 49 12.12 -1.99 -2.41
CA ASP A 49 12.35 -3.42 -2.25
C ASP A 49 11.21 -4.25 -2.86
N GLU A 50 9.96 -3.91 -2.54
CA GLU A 50 8.80 -4.60 -3.13
C GLU A 50 8.77 -4.41 -4.66
N PHE A 51 9.08 -3.21 -5.14
CA PHE A 51 9.15 -2.92 -6.58
C PHE A 51 10.16 -3.81 -7.30
N TYR A 52 11.36 -3.95 -6.73
CA TYR A 52 12.38 -4.83 -7.31
C TYR A 52 11.99 -6.31 -7.24
N MET A 53 11.47 -6.76 -6.11
CA MET A 53 11.01 -8.15 -5.94
C MET A 53 9.90 -8.54 -6.91
N ILE A 54 8.97 -7.62 -7.17
CA ILE A 54 7.75 -7.94 -7.92
C ILE A 54 7.82 -7.46 -9.36
N ARG A 55 8.11 -6.17 -9.56
CA ARG A 55 8.01 -5.58 -10.91
C ARG A 55 9.24 -5.81 -11.75
N CYS A 56 10.42 -5.56 -11.20
CA CYS A 56 11.66 -5.89 -11.89
C CYS A 56 11.80 -7.41 -12.03
N GLY A 57 11.36 -8.19 -11.04
CA GLY A 57 11.28 -9.64 -11.11
C GLY A 57 10.45 -10.12 -12.29
N SER A 58 9.19 -9.65 -12.42
CA SER A 58 8.33 -9.99 -13.57
C SER A 58 8.92 -9.57 -14.91
N LEU A 59 9.51 -8.35 -15.00
CA LEU A 59 10.16 -7.90 -16.24
C LEU A 59 11.38 -8.76 -16.58
N PHE A 60 12.14 -9.20 -15.58
CA PHE A 60 13.27 -10.08 -15.78
C PHE A 60 12.84 -11.44 -16.34
N ASP A 61 11.76 -12.03 -15.79
CA ASP A 61 11.22 -13.29 -16.30
C ASP A 61 10.81 -13.16 -17.77
N LEU A 62 10.19 -12.03 -18.17
CA LEU A 62 9.83 -11.75 -19.54
C LEU A 62 11.06 -11.63 -20.48
N THR A 63 12.24 -11.26 -19.97
CA THR A 63 13.47 -11.26 -20.80
C THR A 63 13.98 -12.67 -21.13
N LEU A 64 13.50 -13.70 -20.41
CA LEU A 64 13.90 -15.10 -20.61
C LEU A 64 12.97 -15.85 -21.58
N ILE A 65 11.87 -15.22 -21.99
CA ILE A 65 10.86 -15.78 -22.90
C ILE A 65 11.00 -15.08 -24.25
N ASP A 66 11.09 -15.84 -25.35
CA ASP A 66 11.18 -15.34 -26.72
C ASP A 66 9.82 -14.81 -27.25
N GLU A 67 9.06 -14.08 -26.44
CA GLU A 67 7.82 -13.46 -26.87
C GLU A 67 7.97 -11.94 -27.04
N ASP A 68 7.36 -11.39 -28.11
CA ASP A 68 7.28 -9.95 -28.43
C ASP A 68 6.34 -9.21 -27.44
N ASP A 69 6.66 -9.19 -26.15
CA ASP A 69 5.87 -8.46 -25.14
C ASP A 69 6.39 -7.01 -24.97
N TRP A 70 5.94 -6.15 -25.85
CA TRP A 70 6.29 -4.72 -25.86
C TRP A 70 5.37 -3.92 -24.95
N ASP A 71 5.94 -3.02 -24.14
CA ASP A 71 5.13 -2.10 -23.33
C ASP A 71 4.19 -1.27 -24.20
N ASN A 72 2.91 -1.33 -23.91
CA ASN A 72 1.90 -0.65 -24.72
C ASN A 72 1.78 0.87 -24.47
N LYS A 73 2.66 1.47 -23.63
CA LYS A 73 2.76 2.92 -23.39
C LYS A 73 3.98 3.54 -24.07
N THR A 74 5.06 2.80 -24.22
CA THR A 74 6.32 3.31 -24.79
C THR A 74 6.79 2.53 -26.01
N GLY A 75 6.32 1.29 -26.17
CA GLY A 75 6.83 0.38 -27.17
C GLY A 75 8.20 -0.21 -26.81
N TRP A 76 8.61 -0.15 -25.54
CA TRP A 76 9.89 -0.70 -25.07
C TRP A 76 9.78 -2.20 -24.80
N SER A 77 10.87 -2.91 -25.09
CA SER A 77 11.05 -4.30 -24.67
C SER A 77 11.21 -4.42 -23.15
N PRO A 78 11.05 -5.61 -22.55
CA PRO A 78 11.31 -5.82 -21.12
C PRO A 78 12.73 -5.42 -20.71
N GLN A 79 13.74 -5.68 -21.54
CA GLN A 79 15.14 -5.31 -21.28
C GLN A 79 15.35 -3.79 -21.27
N GLU A 80 14.79 -3.07 -22.25
CA GLU A 80 14.85 -1.59 -22.30
C GLU A 80 14.18 -0.96 -21.08
N GLN A 81 13.06 -1.53 -20.62
CA GLN A 81 12.41 -1.09 -19.39
C GLN A 81 13.30 -1.30 -18.16
N LEU A 82 13.93 -2.48 -18.01
CA LEU A 82 14.85 -2.77 -16.90
C LEU A 82 16.04 -1.82 -16.89
N ASP A 83 16.67 -1.58 -18.06
CA ASP A 83 17.81 -0.67 -18.16
C ASP A 83 17.44 0.77 -17.77
N ALA A 84 16.27 1.23 -18.19
CA ALA A 84 15.75 2.53 -17.81
C ALA A 84 15.45 2.61 -16.30
N ILE A 85 14.89 1.56 -15.69
CA ILE A 85 14.63 1.46 -14.24
C ILE A 85 15.95 1.55 -13.47
N PHE A 86 16.94 0.71 -13.80
CA PHE A 86 18.23 0.71 -13.09
C PHE A 86 18.93 2.06 -13.18
N LYS A 87 18.85 2.73 -14.34
CA LYS A 87 19.38 4.07 -14.54
C LYS A 87 18.66 5.11 -13.66
N ALA A 88 17.33 5.08 -13.64
CA ALA A 88 16.51 6.03 -12.89
C ALA A 88 16.59 5.84 -11.37
N THR A 89 16.89 4.63 -10.89
CA THR A 89 16.97 4.32 -9.45
C THR A 89 18.27 4.85 -8.81
N LYS A 90 19.39 4.93 -9.54
CA LYS A 90 20.68 5.33 -8.96
C LYS A 90 20.67 6.70 -8.26
N PRO A 91 20.14 7.78 -8.87
CA PRO A 91 20.04 9.08 -8.21
C PRO A 91 19.21 9.04 -6.91
N LEU A 92 18.19 8.16 -6.84
CA LEU A 92 17.35 8.03 -5.66
C LEU A 92 18.12 7.45 -4.46
N TYR A 93 19.09 6.56 -4.69
CA TYR A 93 19.98 6.07 -3.64
C TYR A 93 20.88 7.19 -3.11
N GLU A 94 21.46 7.99 -3.99
CA GLU A 94 22.29 9.12 -3.62
C GLU A 94 21.51 10.17 -2.80
N GLU A 95 20.29 10.49 -3.23
CA GLU A 95 19.42 11.41 -2.51
C GLU A 95 18.98 10.84 -1.14
N ARG A 96 18.61 9.55 -1.08
CA ARG A 96 18.28 8.85 0.17
C ARG A 96 19.43 8.92 1.17
N ASP A 97 20.66 8.66 0.73
CA ASP A 97 21.85 8.69 1.59
C ASP A 97 22.07 10.08 2.18
N LEU A 98 21.93 11.14 1.36
CA LEU A 98 22.07 12.53 1.82
C LEU A 98 20.98 12.90 2.85
N ILE A 99 19.74 12.55 2.60
CA ILE A 99 18.61 12.82 3.50
C ILE A 99 18.78 12.05 4.83
N PHE A 100 19.20 10.78 4.76
CA PHE A 100 19.45 9.98 5.96
C PHE A 100 20.55 10.61 6.84
N ASP A 101 21.65 11.07 6.25
CA ASP A 101 22.74 11.73 6.96
C ASP A 101 22.28 13.05 7.61
N GLU A 102 21.45 13.84 6.92
CA GLU A 102 20.88 15.07 7.44
C GLU A 102 19.99 14.78 8.67
N ILE A 103 19.05 13.84 8.54
CA ILE A 103 18.17 13.44 9.64
C ILE A 103 18.98 12.87 10.82
N ALA A 104 19.99 12.05 10.56
CA ALA A 104 20.84 11.48 11.62
C ALA A 104 21.61 12.57 12.39
N LYS A 105 22.05 13.65 11.71
CA LYS A 105 22.66 14.82 12.38
C LYS A 105 21.68 15.58 13.26
N ASP A 106 20.45 15.76 12.79
CA ASP A 106 19.43 16.47 13.54
C ASP A 106 18.95 15.66 14.76
N LEU A 107 18.80 14.35 14.64
CA LEU A 107 18.42 13.44 15.73
C LEU A 107 19.41 13.43 16.89
N ARG A 108 20.71 13.71 16.64
CA ARG A 108 21.74 13.85 17.69
C ARG A 108 21.40 14.94 18.70
N LYS A 109 20.69 15.99 18.29
CA LYS A 109 20.26 17.10 19.17
C LYS A 109 19.27 16.62 20.25
N TYR A 110 18.61 15.49 19.98
CA TYR A 110 17.62 14.86 20.87
C TYR A 110 18.19 13.60 21.56
N GLY A 111 19.52 13.41 21.52
CA GLY A 111 20.18 12.25 22.13
C GLY A 111 19.94 10.93 21.40
N ILE A 112 19.41 10.96 20.18
CA ILE A 112 19.23 9.77 19.33
C ILE A 112 20.43 9.67 18.41
N VAL A 113 21.30 8.67 18.65
CA VAL A 113 22.57 8.56 17.93
C VAL A 113 22.79 7.13 17.45
N LYS A 114 22.88 6.97 16.12
CA LYS A 114 23.41 5.75 15.50
C LYS A 114 24.94 5.84 15.48
N HIS A 115 25.61 4.89 16.13
CA HIS A 115 27.06 4.84 16.17
C HIS A 115 27.64 3.88 15.14
N ASN A 116 28.89 4.15 14.73
CA ASN A 116 29.81 3.18 14.18
C ASN A 116 30.74 2.69 15.32
N PHE A 117 31.16 1.42 15.30
CA PHE A 117 31.95 0.82 16.39
C PHE A 117 33.25 1.64 16.70
N ASN A 118 33.91 2.17 15.67
CA ASN A 118 35.17 2.94 15.86
C ASN A 118 34.94 4.28 16.54
N GLU A 119 33.73 4.82 16.53
CA GLU A 119 33.36 6.12 17.12
C GLU A 119 32.89 5.98 18.57
N LEU A 120 32.75 4.75 19.08
CA LEU A 120 32.29 4.49 20.44
C LEU A 120 33.29 4.96 21.48
N ASN A 121 32.78 5.59 22.55
CA ASN A 121 33.54 5.85 23.75
C ASN A 121 33.94 4.52 24.47
N SER A 122 34.79 4.59 25.47
CA SER A 122 35.31 3.42 26.15
C SER A 122 34.18 2.55 26.81
N LYS A 123 33.18 3.19 27.42
CA LYS A 123 32.07 2.50 28.08
C LYS A 123 31.21 1.73 27.05
N PHE A 124 30.78 2.40 26.00
CA PHE A 124 29.97 1.78 24.94
C PHE A 124 30.75 0.72 24.16
N ARG A 125 32.03 0.94 23.92
CA ARG A 125 32.89 -0.04 23.25
C ARG A 125 33.02 -1.31 24.09
N GLN A 126 33.23 -1.18 25.40
CA GLN A 126 33.27 -2.33 26.31
C GLN A 126 31.94 -3.10 26.29
N TYR A 127 30.82 -2.39 26.42
CA TYR A 127 29.48 -2.99 26.36
C TYR A 127 29.24 -3.72 25.03
N ALA A 128 29.48 -3.06 23.90
CA ALA A 128 29.30 -3.64 22.57
C ALA A 128 30.20 -4.85 22.32
N THR A 129 31.44 -4.83 22.85
CA THR A 129 32.38 -5.96 22.77
C THR A 129 31.88 -7.15 23.59
N GLN A 130 31.48 -6.91 24.82
CA GLN A 130 30.91 -7.96 25.67
C GLN A 130 29.64 -8.56 25.02
N TYR A 131 28.71 -7.70 24.60
CA TYR A 131 27.48 -8.12 23.92
C TYR A 131 27.77 -8.98 22.68
N PHE A 132 28.76 -8.57 21.87
CA PHE A 132 29.16 -9.33 20.70
C PHE A 132 29.61 -10.74 21.07
N TYR A 133 30.52 -10.92 22.01
CA TYR A 133 31.03 -12.24 22.36
C TYR A 133 30.04 -13.13 23.08
N GLU A 134 29.16 -12.58 23.91
CA GLU A 134 28.16 -13.33 24.67
C GLU A 134 26.91 -13.68 23.85
N ASN A 135 26.44 -12.78 22.99
CA ASN A 135 25.10 -12.91 22.36
C ASN A 135 25.14 -13.06 20.83
N VAL A 136 26.19 -12.58 20.16
CA VAL A 136 26.26 -12.56 18.70
C VAL A 136 27.19 -13.61 18.15
N ALA A 137 28.44 -13.63 18.59
CA ALA A 137 29.48 -14.53 18.05
C ALA A 137 29.10 -16.03 18.08
N PRO A 138 28.43 -16.57 19.14
CA PRO A 138 28.02 -17.95 19.16
C PRO A 138 26.97 -18.35 18.10
N LEU A 139 26.23 -17.36 17.54
CA LEU A 139 25.20 -17.59 16.55
C LEU A 139 25.69 -17.41 15.11
N LEU A 140 26.92 -16.93 14.93
CA LEU A 140 27.47 -16.68 13.59
C LEU A 140 27.97 -17.96 12.95
N SER A 141 27.73 -18.11 11.66
CA SER A 141 28.20 -19.19 10.81
C SER A 141 29.02 -18.66 9.63
N PRO A 142 30.26 -18.19 9.87
CA PRO A 142 31.10 -17.64 8.81
C PRO A 142 31.50 -18.73 7.82
N GLN A 143 31.61 -18.37 6.56
CA GLN A 143 31.99 -19.29 5.48
C GLN A 143 33.13 -18.69 4.66
N ILE A 144 34.07 -19.54 4.26
CA ILE A 144 35.11 -19.19 3.30
C ILE A 144 34.79 -19.95 2.01
N ILE A 145 34.73 -19.23 0.89
CA ILE A 145 34.40 -19.80 -0.40
C ILE A 145 35.69 -20.19 -1.11
N ASP A 146 35.84 -21.48 -1.39
CA ASP A 146 36.95 -22.06 -2.13
C ASP A 146 36.50 -23.29 -2.95
N SER A 147 37.45 -24.07 -3.47
CA SER A 147 37.15 -25.29 -4.23
C SER A 147 36.42 -26.38 -3.44
N TYR A 148 36.48 -26.36 -2.12
CA TYR A 148 35.84 -27.33 -1.21
C TYR A 148 34.55 -26.80 -0.61
N HIS A 149 34.38 -25.47 -0.59
CA HIS A 149 33.23 -24.76 -0.05
C HIS A 149 32.61 -23.91 -1.13
N PRO A 150 31.58 -24.43 -1.84
CA PRO A 150 30.94 -23.72 -2.94
C PRO A 150 30.21 -22.48 -2.46
N PHE A 151 29.95 -21.56 -3.38
CA PHE A 151 29.19 -20.33 -3.10
C PHE A 151 27.79 -20.65 -2.54
N PRO A 152 27.43 -20.16 -1.34
CA PRO A 152 26.14 -20.46 -0.72
C PRO A 152 24.99 -19.72 -1.39
N HIS A 153 23.79 -20.26 -1.25
CA HIS A 153 22.58 -19.54 -1.65
C HIS A 153 22.36 -18.34 -0.73
N MET A 154 22.55 -17.13 -1.25
CA MET A 154 22.20 -15.91 -0.54
C MET A 154 20.68 -15.73 -0.52
N ALA A 155 20.09 -15.71 0.68
CA ALA A 155 18.65 -15.55 0.85
C ALA A 155 18.20 -14.12 0.48
N ASN A 156 16.95 -14.01 0.02
CA ASN A 156 16.36 -12.73 -0.35
C ASN A 156 16.36 -11.76 0.83
N LYS A 157 16.88 -10.56 0.62
CA LYS A 157 16.94 -9.44 1.59
C LYS A 157 17.74 -9.72 2.87
N LYS A 158 18.36 -10.89 3.01
CA LYS A 158 19.24 -11.18 4.15
C LYS A 158 20.54 -10.40 4.03
N LEU A 159 20.98 -9.81 5.15
CA LEU A 159 22.26 -9.12 5.22
C LEU A 159 23.42 -10.09 5.42
N TYR A 160 24.54 -9.80 4.78
CA TYR A 160 25.78 -10.56 4.86
C TYR A 160 26.96 -9.60 5.03
N ILE A 161 27.91 -9.93 5.91
CA ILE A 161 29.23 -9.28 5.85
C ILE A 161 30.04 -10.02 4.79
N TYR A 162 30.35 -9.33 3.72
CA TYR A 162 31.16 -9.82 2.62
C TYR A 162 32.60 -9.34 2.80
N CYS A 163 33.55 -10.27 2.78
CA CYS A 163 34.97 -10.01 3.02
C CYS A 163 35.84 -10.55 1.88
N ILE A 164 36.92 -9.82 1.56
CA ILE A 164 38.06 -10.30 0.80
C ILE A 164 39.15 -10.64 1.78
N LEU A 165 39.62 -11.87 1.75
CA LEU A 165 40.53 -12.46 2.71
C LEU A 165 41.86 -12.83 2.04
N GLU A 166 42.98 -12.61 2.73
CA GLU A 166 44.30 -13.06 2.34
C GLU A 166 44.83 -14.08 3.38
N ARG A 167 45.35 -15.21 2.92
CA ARG A 167 45.88 -16.27 3.81
C ARG A 167 47.30 -15.93 4.28
N GLY A 168 47.48 -15.75 5.59
CA GLY A 168 48.77 -15.65 6.27
C GLY A 168 49.53 -14.35 6.12
N ALA A 169 50.53 -14.10 6.99
CA ALA A 169 51.39 -12.93 7.01
C ALA A 169 52.46 -12.89 5.90
N SER A 170 52.21 -13.53 4.75
CA SER A 170 53.19 -13.55 3.64
C SER A 170 53.17 -12.21 2.88
N LYS A 171 54.23 -11.43 3.01
CA LYS A 171 54.51 -10.22 2.23
C LYS A 171 54.78 -10.50 0.74
N LYS A 172 54.37 -11.63 0.17
CA LYS A 172 54.52 -11.94 -1.24
C LYS A 172 53.47 -11.19 -2.07
N LYS A 173 53.92 -10.50 -3.13
CA LYS A 173 53.13 -9.64 -4.03
C LYS A 173 51.95 -10.38 -4.76
N ASN A 174 51.75 -11.68 -4.56
CA ASN A 174 50.72 -12.54 -5.16
C ASN A 174 50.07 -13.46 -4.12
N SER A 175 49.58 -12.92 -3.00
CA SER A 175 48.76 -13.74 -2.07
C SER A 175 47.43 -14.10 -2.72
N LYS A 176 47.02 -15.37 -2.64
CA LYS A 176 45.71 -15.82 -3.15
C LYS A 176 44.60 -15.18 -2.32
N GLU A 177 43.67 -14.52 -2.98
CA GLU A 177 42.49 -13.95 -2.33
C GLU A 177 41.40 -15.02 -2.18
N TYR A 178 40.69 -14.98 -1.07
CA TYR A 178 39.54 -15.83 -0.73
C TYR A 178 38.36 -14.92 -0.43
N ILE A 179 37.17 -15.49 -0.55
CA ILE A 179 35.93 -14.82 -0.19
C ILE A 179 35.46 -15.31 1.17
N GLY A 180 35.17 -14.39 2.07
CA GLY A 180 34.51 -14.65 3.34
C GLY A 180 33.07 -14.12 3.33
N LEU A 181 32.11 -14.91 3.81
CA LEU A 181 30.73 -14.50 4.02
C LEU A 181 30.31 -14.79 5.44
N ILE A 182 29.69 -13.80 6.12
CA ILE A 182 29.07 -13.98 7.42
C ILE A 182 27.59 -13.63 7.27
N PRO A 183 26.69 -14.61 7.19
CA PRO A 183 25.26 -14.37 7.18
C PRO A 183 24.81 -13.83 8.53
N ILE A 184 24.07 -12.72 8.58
CA ILE A 184 23.48 -12.18 9.80
C ILE A 184 22.23 -13.01 10.13
N PRO A 185 22.18 -13.70 11.29
CA PRO A 185 21.04 -14.52 11.68
C PRO A 185 19.77 -13.67 11.91
N TYR A 186 18.61 -14.17 11.43
CA TYR A 186 17.30 -13.53 11.67
C TYR A 186 16.84 -13.53 13.13
N SER A 187 17.51 -14.33 14.00
CA SER A 187 17.24 -14.39 15.44
C SER A 187 17.90 -13.26 16.22
N LEU A 188 18.85 -12.55 15.61
CA LEU A 188 19.45 -11.37 16.21
C LEU A 188 18.56 -10.16 16.01
N PRO A 189 18.53 -9.19 16.97
CA PRO A 189 17.86 -7.91 16.77
C PRO A 189 18.59 -7.09 15.69
N ASP A 190 17.87 -6.16 15.04
CA ASP A 190 18.46 -5.31 14.01
C ASP A 190 19.46 -4.30 14.59
N TYR A 191 19.35 -3.93 15.87
CA TYR A 191 20.21 -2.98 16.56
C TYR A 191 20.44 -3.37 18.03
N VAL A 192 21.48 -2.82 18.62
CA VAL A 192 21.82 -2.93 20.04
C VAL A 192 21.78 -1.51 20.65
N LYS A 193 20.82 -1.29 21.56
CA LYS A 193 20.69 -0.03 22.31
C LYS A 193 21.66 -0.02 23.49
N PHE A 194 22.33 1.13 23.71
CA PHE A 194 23.20 1.28 24.89
C PHE A 194 22.37 1.58 26.14
N PRO A 195 22.74 0.98 27.30
CA PRO A 195 21.98 1.14 28.54
C PRO A 195 21.78 2.61 28.93
N ASP A 196 20.57 2.93 29.35
CA ASP A 196 20.15 4.26 29.84
C ASP A 196 20.28 5.40 28.83
N THR A 197 20.26 5.08 27.53
CA THR A 197 20.38 6.08 26.46
C THR A 197 19.43 5.75 25.28
N ASN A 198 19.29 6.70 24.32
CA ASN A 198 18.67 6.46 23.03
C ASN A 198 19.72 6.27 21.93
N GLU A 199 20.95 5.97 22.33
CA GLU A 199 22.05 5.71 21.43
C GLU A 199 22.15 4.22 21.11
N PHE A 200 22.51 3.86 19.88
CA PHE A 200 22.51 2.48 19.42
C PHE A 200 23.56 2.21 18.34
N ILE A 201 23.86 0.93 18.13
CA ILE A 201 24.65 0.43 17.00
C ILE A 201 23.84 -0.62 16.25
N LEU A 202 23.86 -0.58 14.90
CA LEU A 202 23.21 -1.62 14.09
C LEU A 202 23.94 -2.94 14.20
N MET A 203 23.21 -4.05 14.11
CA MET A 203 23.78 -5.40 14.21
C MET A 203 24.80 -5.65 13.10
N GLU A 204 24.52 -5.22 11.87
CA GLU A 204 25.48 -5.31 10.76
C GLU A 204 26.73 -4.48 11.01
N ASP A 205 26.63 -3.32 11.64
CA ASP A 205 27.78 -2.47 11.98
C ASP A 205 28.65 -3.10 13.08
N LEU A 206 28.00 -3.75 14.04
CA LEU A 206 28.68 -4.50 15.10
C LEU A 206 29.44 -5.70 14.51
N ILE A 207 28.78 -6.57 13.74
CA ILE A 207 29.43 -7.76 13.15
C ILE A 207 30.51 -7.34 12.14
N TYR A 208 30.27 -6.27 11.35
CA TYR A 208 31.27 -5.70 10.46
C TYR A 208 32.55 -5.28 11.20
N ALA A 209 32.43 -4.73 12.40
CA ALA A 209 33.61 -4.32 13.19
C ALA A 209 34.44 -5.51 13.62
N PHE A 210 33.83 -6.65 13.98
CA PHE A 210 34.50 -7.86 14.48
C PHE A 210 34.89 -8.86 13.38
N ALA A 211 34.68 -8.54 12.09
CA ALA A 211 34.97 -9.47 11.00
C ALA A 211 36.42 -10.01 10.98
N GLU A 212 37.41 -9.19 11.37
CA GLU A 212 38.82 -9.61 11.49
C GLU A 212 39.01 -10.69 12.58
N GLY A 213 38.34 -10.53 13.72
CA GLY A 213 38.37 -11.46 14.80
C GLY A 213 37.67 -12.82 14.52
N ILE A 214 36.70 -12.80 13.58
CA ILE A 214 35.96 -13.96 13.11
C ILE A 214 36.84 -14.82 12.18
N PHE A 215 37.57 -14.17 11.24
CA PHE A 215 38.48 -14.85 10.30
C PHE A 215 39.94 -14.91 10.79
N THR A 216 40.17 -15.42 11.98
CA THR A 216 41.46 -15.39 12.71
C THR A 216 42.68 -15.86 11.91
N ASN A 217 42.53 -16.81 10.95
CA ASN A 217 43.62 -17.31 10.12
C ASN A 217 43.84 -16.53 8.82
N TYR A 218 43.10 -15.47 8.63
CA TYR A 218 43.14 -14.64 7.44
C TYR A 218 43.23 -13.16 7.79
N ARG A 219 43.88 -12.41 6.93
CA ARG A 219 43.82 -10.95 6.96
C ARG A 219 42.62 -10.49 6.15
N VAL A 220 41.78 -9.65 6.75
CA VAL A 220 40.66 -9.01 6.02
C VAL A 220 41.19 -7.82 5.25
N LYS A 221 41.27 -7.94 3.92
CA LYS A 221 41.73 -6.86 3.01
C LYS A 221 40.64 -5.85 2.73
N TYR A 222 39.42 -6.33 2.60
CA TYR A 222 38.23 -5.53 2.31
C TYR A 222 37.01 -6.16 2.98
N ARG A 223 36.09 -5.36 3.44
CA ARG A 223 34.80 -5.79 3.99
C ARG A 223 33.69 -4.79 3.68
N THR A 224 32.47 -5.27 3.51
CA THR A 224 31.25 -4.49 3.28
C THR A 224 30.04 -5.28 3.72
N VAL A 225 28.92 -4.60 3.95
CA VAL A 225 27.61 -5.27 4.10
C VAL A 225 26.99 -5.44 2.73
N ALA A 226 26.48 -6.63 2.42
CA ALA A 226 25.86 -6.96 1.15
C ALA A 226 24.48 -7.58 1.34
N ALA A 227 23.55 -7.26 0.45
CA ALA A 227 22.25 -7.91 0.35
C ALA A 227 21.87 -8.15 -1.11
N VAL A 228 21.15 -9.25 -1.35
CA VAL A 228 20.58 -9.58 -2.65
C VAL A 228 19.07 -9.50 -2.60
N THR A 229 18.47 -8.78 -3.56
CA THR A 229 17.03 -8.81 -3.77
C THR A 229 16.72 -9.81 -4.89
N ARG A 230 15.81 -10.76 -4.61
CA ARG A 230 15.39 -11.80 -5.55
C ARG A 230 13.98 -11.55 -6.05
N ASN A 231 13.69 -12.05 -7.23
CA ASN A 231 12.32 -12.12 -7.72
C ASN A 231 11.45 -12.84 -6.66
N ALA A 232 10.26 -12.31 -6.39
CA ALA A 232 9.27 -12.92 -5.49
C ALA A 232 7.90 -13.07 -6.19
N ASP A 233 7.82 -12.73 -7.48
CA ASP A 233 6.61 -12.92 -8.27
C ASP A 233 6.62 -14.31 -8.91
N ILE A 234 5.68 -15.16 -8.49
CA ILE A 234 5.44 -16.46 -9.11
C ILE A 234 4.17 -16.33 -9.93
N ASN A 235 4.28 -16.59 -11.22
CA ASN A 235 3.11 -16.72 -12.08
C ASN A 235 2.41 -18.05 -11.74
N LEU A 236 1.23 -17.96 -11.11
CA LEU A 236 0.45 -19.16 -10.73
C LEU A 236 -0.12 -19.89 -11.94
N GLN A 237 -0.22 -19.23 -13.11
CA GLN A 237 -0.68 -19.85 -14.35
C GLN A 237 0.28 -20.94 -14.85
N ASP A 238 1.58 -20.84 -14.49
CA ASP A 238 2.62 -21.81 -14.89
C ASP A 238 2.76 -22.97 -13.89
N THR A 239 1.98 -22.98 -12.81
CA THR A 239 2.02 -24.05 -11.81
C THR A 239 0.69 -24.81 -11.87
N PRO A 240 0.65 -26.05 -12.42
CA PRO A 240 -0.58 -26.83 -12.46
C PRO A 240 -1.10 -27.05 -11.04
N ILE A 241 -2.39 -26.80 -10.87
CA ILE A 241 -3.13 -27.15 -9.65
C ILE A 241 -3.67 -28.56 -9.90
N ASP A 242 -3.36 -29.49 -9.00
CA ASP A 242 -4.00 -30.80 -9.02
C ASP A 242 -5.46 -30.60 -8.61
N GLU A 243 -6.39 -31.14 -9.38
CA GLU A 243 -7.84 -30.95 -9.14
C GLU A 243 -8.29 -31.46 -7.75
N ASP A 244 -7.50 -32.36 -7.18
CA ASP A 244 -7.73 -32.94 -5.84
C ASP A 244 -6.94 -32.24 -4.72
N GLU A 245 -6.05 -31.23 -5.03
CA GLU A 245 -5.25 -30.54 -4.03
C GLU A 245 -6.06 -29.41 -3.37
N ASP A 246 -6.13 -29.41 -2.02
CA ASP A 246 -6.65 -28.25 -1.26
C ASP A 246 -5.88 -26.98 -1.62
N TYR A 247 -6.59 -25.95 -2.06
CA TYR A 247 -6.02 -24.68 -2.52
C TYR A 247 -5.10 -24.02 -1.46
N ARG A 248 -5.36 -24.21 -0.17
CA ARG A 248 -4.50 -23.75 0.93
C ARG A 248 -3.15 -24.48 0.94
N HIS A 249 -3.18 -25.80 0.68
CA HIS A 249 -1.94 -26.60 0.62
C HIS A 249 -1.09 -26.19 -0.59
N PHE A 250 -1.71 -26.01 -1.74
CA PHE A 250 -1.08 -25.47 -2.95
C PHE A 250 -0.40 -24.11 -2.65
N MET A 251 -1.09 -23.16 -2.00
CA MET A 251 -0.53 -21.86 -1.64
C MET A 251 0.65 -21.97 -0.67
N LYS A 252 0.61 -22.86 0.33
CA LYS A 252 1.76 -23.13 1.22
C LYS A 252 2.99 -23.63 0.46
N ASN A 253 2.81 -24.45 -0.57
CA ASN A 253 3.90 -24.95 -1.43
C ASN A 253 4.49 -23.84 -2.32
N ILE A 254 3.66 -22.98 -2.89
CA ILE A 254 4.10 -21.80 -3.65
C ILE A 254 4.97 -20.87 -2.81
N LEU A 255 4.59 -20.60 -1.56
CA LEU A 255 5.37 -19.76 -0.65
C LEU A 255 6.77 -20.30 -0.37
N LYS A 256 6.94 -21.64 -0.38
CA LYS A 256 8.27 -22.28 -0.24
C LYS A 256 9.14 -22.07 -1.50
N LYS A 257 8.54 -22.14 -2.72
CA LYS A 257 9.26 -21.95 -3.98
C LYS A 257 9.78 -20.51 -4.16
N ARG A 258 9.05 -19.49 -3.71
CA ARG A 258 9.46 -18.06 -3.79
C ARG A 258 10.85 -17.76 -3.25
N LYS A 259 11.32 -18.54 -2.27
CA LYS A 259 12.60 -18.29 -1.60
C LYS A 259 13.85 -18.49 -2.49
N ARG A 260 13.72 -19.13 -3.67
CA ARG A 260 14.84 -19.55 -4.53
C ARG A 260 14.85 -18.89 -5.91
N LEU A 261 14.03 -17.86 -6.13
CA LEU A 261 13.94 -17.21 -7.43
C LEU A 261 15.20 -16.38 -7.78
N SER A 262 15.28 -15.95 -9.05
CA SER A 262 16.45 -15.29 -9.60
C SER A 262 16.85 -14.01 -8.88
N PRO A 263 18.16 -13.71 -8.74
CA PRO A 263 18.64 -12.43 -8.23
C PRO A 263 18.30 -11.31 -9.23
N ILE A 264 17.86 -10.16 -8.71
CA ILE A 264 17.50 -8.98 -9.52
C ILE A 264 18.36 -7.78 -9.19
N ARG A 265 18.73 -7.58 -7.91
CA ARG A 265 19.51 -6.44 -7.43
C ARG A 265 20.50 -6.88 -6.38
N LEU A 266 21.68 -6.27 -6.39
CA LEU A 266 22.72 -6.45 -5.37
C LEU A 266 23.06 -5.09 -4.78
N GLU A 267 23.00 -4.99 -3.46
CA GLU A 267 23.24 -3.78 -2.70
C GLU A 267 24.48 -3.95 -1.82
N PHE A 268 25.28 -2.89 -1.69
CA PHE A 268 26.43 -2.83 -0.79
C PHE A 268 26.37 -1.57 0.06
N TYR A 269 26.50 -1.73 1.36
CA TYR A 269 26.59 -0.65 2.33
C TYR A 269 28.01 -0.51 2.85
N LYS A 270 28.51 0.71 3.02
CA LYS A 270 29.90 1.02 3.37
C LYS A 270 30.92 0.57 2.33
N SER A 271 30.58 0.59 1.07
CA SER A 271 31.49 0.29 -0.02
C SER A 271 31.72 1.50 -0.89
N ASN A 272 32.99 1.84 -1.12
CA ASN A 272 33.40 2.89 -2.06
C ASN A 272 34.17 2.30 -3.27
N ASP A 273 34.40 0.98 -3.30
CA ASP A 273 35.20 0.33 -4.33
C ASP A 273 34.42 -0.75 -5.06
N SER A 274 34.15 -0.47 -6.34
CA SER A 274 33.49 -1.42 -7.24
C SER A 274 34.37 -2.62 -7.65
N THR A 275 35.67 -2.58 -7.37
CA THR A 275 36.61 -3.67 -7.74
C THR A 275 36.27 -4.94 -7.00
N TYR A 276 36.04 -4.85 -5.71
CA TYR A 276 35.74 -5.99 -4.83
C TYR A 276 34.30 -6.51 -4.97
N THR A 277 33.37 -5.71 -5.48
CA THR A 277 31.98 -6.12 -5.70
C THR A 277 31.82 -7.05 -6.92
N LYS A 278 32.81 -7.05 -7.83
CA LYS A 278 32.77 -7.78 -9.11
C LYS A 278 32.60 -9.30 -8.96
N TYR A 279 33.23 -9.89 -7.95
CA TYR A 279 33.14 -11.33 -7.72
C TYR A 279 31.69 -11.71 -7.36
N LEU A 280 31.13 -11.10 -6.30
CA LEU A 280 29.79 -11.40 -5.82
C LEU A 280 28.73 -11.17 -6.91
N ARG A 281 28.88 -10.10 -7.68
CA ARG A 281 28.02 -9.81 -8.82
C ARG A 281 28.05 -10.94 -9.87
N LYS A 282 29.25 -11.48 -10.19
CA LYS A 282 29.39 -12.58 -11.17
C LYS A 282 28.77 -13.88 -10.68
N GLU A 283 28.99 -14.25 -9.42
CA GLU A 283 28.42 -15.44 -8.82
C GLU A 283 26.90 -15.42 -8.80
N LEU A 284 26.31 -14.24 -8.67
CA LEU A 284 24.86 -14.04 -8.71
C LEU A 284 24.31 -13.87 -10.13
N GLY A 285 25.14 -13.87 -11.17
CA GLY A 285 24.72 -13.71 -12.56
C GLY A 285 24.17 -12.32 -12.90
N LEU A 286 24.56 -11.28 -12.14
CA LEU A 286 24.04 -9.92 -12.29
C LEU A 286 24.88 -9.04 -13.22
N HIS A 287 24.24 -8.11 -13.92
CA HIS A 287 24.88 -7.06 -14.70
C HIS A 287 25.37 -5.90 -13.81
N LYS A 288 26.29 -5.08 -14.33
CA LYS A 288 26.86 -3.94 -13.58
C LYS A 288 25.81 -2.90 -13.17
N ASN A 289 24.77 -2.70 -13.99
CA ASN A 289 23.69 -1.74 -13.71
C ASN A 289 22.75 -2.19 -12.57
N GLN A 290 22.78 -3.49 -12.20
CA GLN A 290 21.99 -4.07 -11.11
C GLN A 290 22.68 -3.99 -9.73
N VAL A 291 23.86 -3.34 -9.67
CA VAL A 291 24.63 -3.15 -8.43
C VAL A 291 24.45 -1.72 -7.94
N PHE A 292 24.07 -1.59 -6.66
CA PHE A 292 23.84 -0.31 -5.98
C PHE A 292 24.75 -0.18 -4.77
N LEU A 293 25.43 0.94 -4.67
CA LEU A 293 26.26 1.31 -3.52
C LEU A 293 25.51 2.33 -2.69
N THR A 294 25.50 2.18 -1.37
CA THR A 294 24.82 3.08 -0.44
C THR A 294 25.68 3.39 0.76
N GLN A 295 25.53 4.59 1.33
CA GLN A 295 26.16 5.03 2.58
C GLN A 295 25.18 4.99 3.76
N SER A 296 23.87 4.86 3.50
CA SER A 296 22.86 4.57 4.51
C SER A 296 22.62 3.06 4.64
N PRO A 297 22.09 2.57 5.77
CA PRO A 297 21.80 1.14 5.96
C PRO A 297 20.89 0.57 4.86
N ILE A 298 21.11 -0.69 4.48
CA ILE A 298 20.30 -1.37 3.46
C ILE A 298 18.90 -1.68 4.02
N ASN A 299 18.84 -2.20 5.25
CA ASN A 299 17.59 -2.48 5.94
C ASN A 299 17.24 -1.32 6.88
N LEU A 300 16.05 -0.75 6.71
CA LEU A 300 15.51 0.33 7.54
C LEU A 300 14.19 -0.07 8.25
N ASP A 301 13.81 -1.34 8.22
CA ASP A 301 12.56 -1.82 8.85
C ASP A 301 12.60 -1.65 10.37
N PHE A 302 13.78 -1.64 10.99
CA PHE A 302 13.97 -1.42 12.41
C PHE A 302 13.46 -0.07 12.93
N ILE A 303 13.39 0.94 12.07
CA ILE A 303 13.03 2.32 12.44
C ILE A 303 11.67 2.37 13.13
N HIS A 304 10.70 1.63 12.61
CA HIS A 304 9.35 1.61 13.17
C HIS A 304 9.29 1.07 14.61
N ASP A 305 10.05 0.02 14.91
CA ASP A 305 10.10 -0.55 16.26
C ASP A 305 11.01 0.28 17.17
N PHE A 306 12.09 0.83 16.65
CA PHE A 306 12.95 1.75 17.36
C PHE A 306 12.21 3.01 17.87
N ILE A 307 11.37 3.63 17.02
CA ILE A 307 10.57 4.80 17.42
C ILE A 307 9.61 4.45 18.57
N LYS A 308 9.01 3.26 18.58
CA LYS A 308 8.12 2.81 19.68
C LYS A 308 8.82 2.62 21.00
N GLU A 309 10.14 2.32 20.98
CA GLU A 309 10.97 2.16 22.17
C GLU A 309 11.51 3.46 22.73
N LEU A 310 11.34 4.59 22.03
CA LEU A 310 11.75 5.89 22.50
C LEU A 310 10.79 6.39 23.59
N PRO A 311 11.29 7.13 24.60
CA PRO A 311 10.46 7.77 25.61
C PRO A 311 9.46 8.76 24.99
N GLY A 312 8.26 8.89 25.56
CA GLY A 312 7.21 9.78 25.07
C GLY A 312 7.62 11.24 25.00
N ASP A 313 8.37 11.72 26.01
CA ASP A 313 8.91 13.08 26.04
C ASP A 313 9.88 13.40 24.89
N VAL A 314 10.51 12.38 24.30
CA VAL A 314 11.36 12.53 23.12
C VAL A 314 10.54 12.47 21.82
N THR A 315 9.50 11.64 21.78
CA THR A 315 8.72 11.41 20.56
C THR A 315 7.66 12.48 20.30
N ASP A 316 7.11 13.13 21.36
CA ASP A 316 5.98 14.06 21.25
C ASP A 316 6.27 15.25 20.31
N ASP A 317 7.48 15.79 20.32
CA ASP A 317 7.89 16.91 19.45
C ASP A 317 8.42 16.44 18.08
N LEU A 318 8.70 15.13 17.91
CA LEU A 318 9.38 14.59 16.74
C LEU A 318 8.47 13.72 15.86
N THR A 319 7.22 13.51 16.25
CA THR A 319 6.20 12.79 15.49
C THR A 319 5.00 13.68 15.21
N PHE A 320 4.12 13.27 14.29
CA PHE A 320 2.83 13.94 14.14
C PHE A 320 2.02 13.86 15.44
N LEU A 321 1.36 14.95 15.80
CA LEU A 321 0.38 14.94 16.89
C LEU A 321 -0.62 13.80 16.66
N GLU A 322 -0.85 13.00 17.68
CA GLU A 322 -1.78 11.87 17.57
C GLU A 322 -3.18 12.37 17.21
N PHE A 323 -3.74 11.83 16.13
CA PHE A 323 -5.11 12.08 15.74
C PHE A 323 -5.98 10.86 16.06
N THR A 324 -6.93 11.04 16.94
CA THR A 324 -7.93 10.03 17.23
C THR A 324 -9.09 10.14 16.24
N PRO A 325 -9.35 9.10 15.40
CA PRO A 325 -10.48 9.11 14.48
C PRO A 325 -11.80 9.40 15.19
N GLN A 326 -12.55 10.37 14.69
CA GLN A 326 -13.76 10.85 15.35
C GLN A 326 -14.96 9.96 15.04
N ARG A 327 -15.92 9.86 15.96
CA ARG A 327 -17.24 9.32 15.62
C ARG A 327 -17.97 10.31 14.71
N THR A 328 -18.95 9.83 13.93
CA THR A 328 -19.74 10.72 13.07
C THR A 328 -21.02 11.15 13.77
N SER A 329 -21.42 12.41 13.56
CA SER A 329 -22.72 12.94 13.98
C SER A 329 -23.90 12.33 13.22
N GLN A 330 -23.63 11.63 12.11
CA GLN A 330 -24.68 10.97 11.31
C GLN A 330 -25.31 9.77 12.01
N ILE A 331 -24.62 9.18 13.00
CA ILE A 331 -25.02 7.96 13.71
C ILE A 331 -25.30 8.28 15.19
N ASP A 332 -26.52 8.02 15.64
CA ASP A 332 -26.88 8.04 17.05
C ASP A 332 -26.47 6.69 17.69
N PRO A 333 -25.50 6.66 18.62
CA PRO A 333 -25.02 5.42 19.21
C PRO A 333 -26.04 4.70 20.09
N ASN A 334 -27.14 5.37 20.48
CA ASN A 334 -28.19 4.81 21.32
C ASN A 334 -29.33 4.17 20.51
N LYS A 335 -29.25 4.18 19.19
CA LYS A 335 -30.28 3.64 18.30
C LYS A 335 -29.69 2.58 17.39
N SER A 336 -30.51 1.56 17.07
CA SER A 336 -30.18 0.56 16.07
C SER A 336 -29.70 1.21 14.77
N LEU A 337 -28.54 0.76 14.26
CA LEU A 337 -27.97 1.28 13.03
C LEU A 337 -28.84 0.88 11.83
N PHE A 338 -29.45 -0.31 11.85
CA PHE A 338 -30.41 -0.72 10.81
C PHE A 338 -31.59 0.23 10.71
N LYS A 339 -32.19 0.66 11.86
CA LYS A 339 -33.29 1.64 11.88
C LYS A 339 -32.85 3.03 11.39
N GLN A 340 -31.60 3.36 11.51
CA GLN A 340 -31.05 4.62 10.99
C GLN A 340 -30.83 4.53 9.48
N LEU A 341 -30.31 3.39 9.00
CA LEU A 341 -30.14 3.10 7.58
C LEU A 341 -31.49 3.01 6.83
N ASP A 342 -32.55 2.62 7.51
CA ASP A 342 -33.91 2.66 6.93
C ASP A 342 -34.36 4.10 6.53
N LYS A 343 -33.75 5.12 7.10
CA LYS A 343 -34.12 6.51 6.92
C LYS A 343 -33.19 7.28 6.00
N LYS A 344 -31.90 6.95 6.01
CA LYS A 344 -30.87 7.63 5.21
C LYS A 344 -29.64 6.74 5.08
N ASP A 345 -28.97 6.90 3.99
CA ASP A 345 -27.65 6.33 3.77
C ASP A 345 -26.59 7.03 4.65
N ILE A 346 -25.48 6.34 4.92
CA ILE A 346 -24.40 6.84 5.76
C ILE A 346 -23.08 6.70 5.00
N LEU A 347 -22.29 7.78 4.99
CA LEU A 347 -20.94 7.79 4.46
C LEU A 347 -19.96 8.03 5.59
N LEU A 348 -18.97 7.15 5.72
CA LEU A 348 -17.82 7.33 6.61
C LEU A 348 -16.58 7.63 5.77
N PHE A 349 -15.71 8.47 6.30
CA PHE A 349 -14.50 8.92 5.64
C PHE A 349 -13.28 8.64 6.53
N TYR A 350 -12.59 7.53 6.29
CA TYR A 350 -11.37 7.14 7.01
C TYR A 350 -10.18 7.96 6.54
N PRO A 351 -9.16 8.21 7.38
CA PRO A 351 -9.05 7.87 8.82
C PRO A 351 -9.71 8.92 9.72
N TYR A 352 -10.35 9.95 9.16
CA TYR A 352 -10.90 11.07 9.92
C TYR A 352 -12.07 10.66 10.82
N GLN A 353 -12.87 9.72 10.31
CA GLN A 353 -13.91 9.05 11.09
C GLN A 353 -13.50 7.61 11.39
N THR A 354 -13.97 7.10 12.55
CA THR A 354 -13.57 5.78 13.03
C THR A 354 -14.24 4.63 12.27
N MET A 355 -13.48 3.54 12.06
CA MET A 355 -14.02 2.27 11.57
C MET A 355 -14.93 1.57 12.58
N ASP A 356 -14.98 2.03 13.85
CA ASP A 356 -15.83 1.43 14.89
C ASP A 356 -17.31 1.42 14.49
N HIS A 357 -17.78 2.37 13.69
CA HIS A 357 -19.15 2.35 13.18
C HIS A 357 -19.46 1.13 12.29
N PHE A 358 -18.51 0.72 11.46
CA PHE A 358 -18.65 -0.52 10.68
C PHE A 358 -18.57 -1.76 11.59
N LEU A 359 -17.73 -1.73 12.59
CA LEU A 359 -17.66 -2.82 13.58
C LEU A 359 -18.94 -2.89 14.44
N ASP A 360 -19.53 -1.73 14.82
CA ASP A 360 -20.83 -1.66 15.48
C ASP A 360 -21.96 -2.24 14.59
N PHE A 361 -21.90 -1.98 13.26
CA PHE A 361 -22.81 -2.59 12.27
C PHE A 361 -22.71 -4.12 12.27
N LEU A 362 -21.49 -4.68 12.22
CA LEU A 362 -21.27 -6.14 12.27
C LEU A 362 -21.69 -6.72 13.62
N LYS A 363 -21.39 -6.02 14.73
CA LYS A 363 -21.78 -6.45 16.07
C LYS A 363 -23.30 -6.48 16.23
N GLU A 364 -24.00 -5.45 15.75
CA GLU A 364 -25.46 -5.42 15.74
C GLU A 364 -26.01 -6.58 14.88
N ALA A 365 -25.43 -6.81 13.69
CA ALA A 365 -25.81 -7.89 12.80
C ALA A 365 -25.63 -9.29 13.45
N ALA A 366 -24.53 -9.48 14.18
CA ALA A 366 -24.27 -10.74 14.89
C ALA A 366 -25.29 -11.04 16.00
N ASN A 367 -25.83 -10.00 16.65
CA ASN A 367 -26.68 -10.14 17.85
C ASN A 367 -28.18 -9.92 17.57
N ASP A 368 -28.58 -9.38 16.44
CA ASP A 368 -29.98 -9.13 16.10
C ASP A 368 -30.68 -10.45 15.70
N PRO A 369 -31.73 -10.91 16.43
CA PRO A 369 -32.40 -12.17 16.11
C PRO A 369 -33.13 -12.18 14.74
N GLU A 370 -33.43 -11.02 14.17
CA GLU A 370 -34.05 -10.91 12.86
C GLU A 370 -33.04 -11.01 11.70
N VAL A 371 -31.73 -10.93 11.99
CA VAL A 371 -30.66 -11.13 10.98
C VAL A 371 -30.54 -12.61 10.66
N LEU A 372 -30.58 -12.92 9.37
CA LEU A 372 -30.51 -14.28 8.82
C LEU A 372 -29.11 -14.62 8.34
N SER A 373 -28.46 -13.69 7.62
CA SER A 373 -27.14 -13.96 7.07
C SER A 373 -26.25 -12.72 6.98
N ILE A 374 -24.92 -12.96 7.01
CA ILE A 374 -23.87 -11.98 6.76
C ILE A 374 -22.98 -12.53 5.66
N LYS A 375 -22.75 -11.73 4.60
CA LYS A 375 -21.83 -12.09 3.52
C LYS A 375 -20.80 -10.99 3.35
N ILE A 376 -19.51 -11.34 3.29
CA ILE A 376 -18.42 -10.36 3.24
C ILE A 376 -17.24 -10.84 2.40
N THR A 377 -16.53 -9.90 1.75
CA THR A 377 -15.27 -10.19 1.05
C THR A 377 -14.09 -9.69 1.87
N LEU A 378 -13.08 -10.53 2.10
CA LEU A 378 -11.87 -10.20 2.86
C LEU A 378 -10.63 -10.33 1.97
N TYR A 379 -9.81 -9.28 1.92
CA TYR A 379 -8.58 -9.25 1.14
C TYR A 379 -7.34 -9.14 2.05
N ARG A 380 -7.29 -8.16 2.95
CA ARG A 380 -6.25 -7.96 3.96
C ARG A 380 -6.91 -7.75 5.31
N VAL A 381 -6.65 -8.64 6.24
CA VAL A 381 -7.26 -8.65 7.57
C VAL A 381 -6.18 -8.35 8.62
N ALA A 382 -6.49 -7.58 9.65
CA ALA A 382 -5.56 -7.32 10.75
C ALA A 382 -5.21 -8.64 11.49
N ARG A 383 -3.99 -8.73 12.05
CA ARG A 383 -3.56 -9.93 12.80
C ARG A 383 -4.45 -10.21 14.03
N THR A 384 -5.04 -9.17 14.61
CA THR A 384 -6.05 -9.26 15.66
C THR A 384 -7.25 -8.48 15.18
N SER A 385 -8.20 -9.15 14.53
CA SER A 385 -9.32 -8.51 13.83
C SER A 385 -10.62 -8.63 14.60
N ARG A 386 -11.25 -7.48 14.87
CA ARG A 386 -12.61 -7.42 15.42
C ARG A 386 -13.67 -7.80 14.37
N VAL A 387 -13.36 -7.64 13.08
CA VAL A 387 -14.23 -8.13 12.00
C VAL A 387 -14.41 -9.64 12.13
N ILE A 388 -13.30 -10.39 12.21
CA ILE A 388 -13.33 -11.85 12.39
C ILE A 388 -14.07 -12.22 13.68
N LYS A 389 -13.81 -11.50 14.79
CA LYS A 389 -14.50 -11.72 16.07
C LYS A 389 -16.02 -11.63 15.91
N HIS A 390 -16.55 -10.60 15.25
CA HIS A 390 -18.00 -10.44 15.09
C HIS A 390 -18.60 -11.43 14.08
N LEU A 391 -17.83 -11.93 13.11
CA LEU A 391 -18.27 -13.02 12.23
C LEU A 391 -18.38 -14.35 12.98
N LEU A 392 -17.45 -14.65 13.90
CA LEU A 392 -17.52 -15.81 14.81
C LEU A 392 -18.71 -15.67 15.76
N GLU A 393 -18.92 -14.50 16.35
CA GLU A 393 -20.07 -14.19 17.20
C GLU A 393 -21.40 -14.38 16.46
N ALA A 394 -21.45 -14.07 15.14
CA ALA A 394 -22.63 -14.31 14.32
C ALA A 394 -22.88 -15.81 14.12
N LEU A 395 -21.83 -16.60 13.88
CA LEU A 395 -21.94 -18.07 13.79
C LEU A 395 -22.42 -18.70 15.09
N ASP A 396 -21.88 -18.24 16.23
CA ASP A 396 -22.31 -18.67 17.57
C ASP A 396 -23.80 -18.36 17.85
N ASN A 397 -24.35 -17.33 17.17
CA ASN A 397 -25.75 -16.92 17.22
C ASN A 397 -26.59 -17.49 16.06
N ASP A 398 -26.18 -18.63 15.47
CA ASP A 398 -26.88 -19.37 14.41
C ASP A 398 -27.16 -18.56 13.14
N LYS A 399 -26.32 -17.55 12.82
CA LYS A 399 -26.42 -16.80 11.55
C LYS A 399 -25.69 -17.54 10.44
N GLU A 400 -26.25 -17.51 9.22
CA GLU A 400 -25.52 -17.95 8.04
C GLU A 400 -24.41 -16.93 7.71
N VAL A 401 -23.14 -17.34 7.77
CA VAL A 401 -22.02 -16.48 7.43
C VAL A 401 -21.28 -17.03 6.22
N THR A 402 -21.15 -16.19 5.17
CA THR A 402 -20.38 -16.51 3.97
C THR A 402 -19.22 -15.51 3.85
N VAL A 403 -18.00 -16.02 3.83
CA VAL A 403 -16.80 -15.20 3.70
C VAL A 403 -16.03 -15.59 2.45
N LEU A 404 -15.85 -14.65 1.53
CA LEU A 404 -14.83 -14.81 0.52
C LEU A 404 -13.50 -14.27 1.07
N ILE A 405 -12.48 -15.12 1.13
CA ILE A 405 -11.13 -14.74 1.58
C ILE A 405 -10.13 -14.93 0.45
N GLU A 406 -9.43 -13.86 0.06
CA GLU A 406 -8.42 -13.89 -1.00
C GLU A 406 -7.06 -14.36 -0.45
N LEU A 407 -6.71 -15.62 -0.68
CA LEU A 407 -5.45 -16.21 -0.18
C LEU A 407 -4.20 -15.67 -0.88
N ARG A 408 -4.33 -15.02 -2.03
CA ARG A 408 -3.23 -14.45 -2.82
C ARG A 408 -2.98 -12.97 -2.53
N ALA A 409 -3.45 -12.47 -1.38
CA ALA A 409 -3.09 -11.14 -0.89
C ALA A 409 -1.60 -11.14 -0.50
N ARG A 410 -0.75 -10.52 -1.32
CA ARG A 410 0.72 -10.55 -1.18
C ARG A 410 1.15 -10.12 0.22
N PHE A 411 2.02 -10.94 0.84
CA PHE A 411 2.58 -10.78 2.19
C PHE A 411 1.60 -11.03 3.35
N ASP A 412 0.30 -11.19 3.05
CA ASP A 412 -0.73 -11.53 4.04
C ASP A 412 -1.24 -12.98 3.89
N GLU A 413 -0.63 -13.77 2.99
CA GLU A 413 -1.10 -15.10 2.64
C GLU A 413 -1.24 -16.03 3.86
N LYS A 414 -0.23 -16.03 4.75
CA LYS A 414 -0.24 -16.87 5.96
C LYS A 414 -1.36 -16.49 6.93
N ASN A 415 -1.55 -15.18 7.11
CA ASN A 415 -2.60 -14.65 7.98
C ASN A 415 -4.00 -14.99 7.44
N ASN A 416 -4.19 -14.85 6.13
CA ASN A 416 -5.46 -15.16 5.48
C ASN A 416 -5.76 -16.67 5.50
N ILE A 417 -4.75 -17.53 5.32
CA ILE A 417 -4.91 -18.99 5.46
C ILE A 417 -5.35 -19.35 6.88
N HIS A 418 -4.70 -18.78 7.90
CA HIS A 418 -5.06 -19.03 9.30
C HIS A 418 -6.50 -18.62 9.61
N TYR A 419 -6.94 -17.44 9.16
CA TYR A 419 -8.33 -17.00 9.39
C TYR A 419 -9.35 -17.81 8.58
N ALA A 420 -8.99 -18.30 7.40
CA ALA A 420 -9.85 -19.21 6.65
C ALA A 420 -10.06 -20.52 7.42
N GLU A 421 -9.00 -21.11 7.97
CA GLU A 421 -9.06 -22.31 8.80
C GLU A 421 -9.95 -22.09 10.04
N LEU A 422 -9.75 -20.98 10.76
CA LEU A 422 -10.51 -20.64 11.96
C LEU A 422 -12.02 -20.46 11.69
N LEU A 423 -12.37 -19.75 10.62
CA LEU A 423 -13.76 -19.50 10.25
C LEU A 423 -14.45 -20.79 9.76
N GLU A 424 -13.76 -21.63 9.01
CA GLU A 424 -14.28 -22.91 8.53
C GLU A 424 -14.57 -23.87 9.68
N GLU A 425 -13.67 -23.97 10.67
CA GLU A 425 -13.85 -24.75 11.90
C GLU A 425 -15.09 -24.29 12.69
N ALA A 426 -15.43 -23.00 12.64
CA ALA A 426 -16.62 -22.44 13.26
C ALA A 426 -17.92 -22.62 12.43
N GLY A 427 -17.86 -23.26 11.26
CA GLY A 427 -19.03 -23.52 10.40
C GLY A 427 -19.32 -22.43 9.36
N CYS A 428 -18.39 -21.51 9.11
CA CYS A 428 -18.53 -20.49 8.07
C CYS A 428 -18.45 -21.10 6.67
N GLN A 429 -19.29 -20.62 5.74
CA GLN A 429 -19.11 -20.91 4.32
C GLN A 429 -17.95 -20.09 3.76
N ILE A 430 -16.82 -20.74 3.47
CA ILE A 430 -15.63 -20.07 2.91
C ILE A 430 -15.60 -20.21 1.38
N LEU A 431 -15.32 -19.08 0.71
CA LEU A 431 -15.08 -19.01 -0.73
C LEU A 431 -13.66 -18.51 -0.97
N TYR A 432 -12.88 -19.19 -1.82
CA TYR A 432 -11.50 -18.80 -2.15
C TYR A 432 -11.38 -18.00 -3.45
N GLY A 433 -12.50 -17.60 -4.03
CA GLY A 433 -12.56 -16.82 -5.27
C GLY A 433 -12.33 -17.67 -6.52
N PHE A 434 -11.54 -17.17 -7.47
CA PHE A 434 -11.33 -17.76 -8.79
C PHE A 434 -9.86 -18.07 -9.02
N VAL A 435 -9.55 -19.11 -9.80
CA VAL A 435 -8.18 -19.49 -10.13
C VAL A 435 -7.43 -18.35 -10.84
N ASP A 436 -8.04 -17.72 -11.84
CA ASP A 436 -7.39 -16.72 -12.68
C ASP A 436 -7.68 -15.26 -12.28
N TYR A 437 -8.65 -15.03 -11.38
CA TYR A 437 -9.10 -13.69 -10.99
C TYR A 437 -8.99 -13.48 -9.50
N LYS A 438 -8.21 -12.49 -9.07
CA LYS A 438 -8.18 -12.08 -7.66
C LYS A 438 -9.44 -11.28 -7.33
N VAL A 439 -10.09 -11.61 -6.22
CA VAL A 439 -11.22 -10.84 -5.72
C VAL A 439 -10.68 -9.70 -4.86
N HIS A 440 -10.94 -8.46 -5.29
CA HIS A 440 -10.46 -7.26 -4.62
C HIS A 440 -11.59 -6.29 -4.24
N SER A 441 -12.83 -6.66 -4.46
CA SER A 441 -14.02 -5.92 -3.99
C SER A 441 -14.04 -5.82 -2.46
N LYS A 442 -14.66 -4.77 -1.94
CA LYS A 442 -14.90 -4.56 -0.51
C LYS A 442 -16.40 -4.33 -0.34
N ILE A 443 -17.09 -5.42 -0.03
CA ILE A 443 -18.55 -5.44 0.12
C ILE A 443 -18.93 -6.36 1.28
N CYS A 444 -19.86 -5.88 2.09
CA CYS A 444 -20.53 -6.65 3.13
C CYS A 444 -22.01 -6.44 3.00
N THR A 445 -22.81 -7.51 3.02
CA THR A 445 -24.26 -7.42 3.03
C THR A 445 -24.85 -8.25 4.15
N VAL A 446 -25.79 -7.65 4.88
CA VAL A 446 -26.56 -8.28 5.96
C VAL A 446 -27.98 -8.44 5.48
N THR A 447 -28.47 -9.67 5.52
CA THR A 447 -29.86 -9.99 5.18
C THR A 447 -30.68 -10.14 6.46
N LYS A 448 -31.73 -9.34 6.58
CA LYS A 448 -32.57 -9.28 7.76
C LYS A 448 -34.05 -9.51 7.39
N LYS A 449 -34.79 -10.26 8.23
CA LYS A 449 -36.23 -10.38 8.14
C LYS A 449 -36.87 -9.18 8.84
N HIS A 450 -37.53 -8.30 8.08
CA HIS A 450 -38.20 -7.13 8.61
C HIS A 450 -39.68 -7.17 8.30
N LYS A 451 -40.53 -7.25 9.32
CA LYS A 451 -42.01 -7.29 9.17
C LYS A 451 -42.51 -8.32 8.17
N GLY A 452 -41.86 -9.48 8.11
CA GLY A 452 -42.25 -10.57 7.19
C GLY A 452 -41.63 -10.49 5.78
N THR A 453 -40.91 -9.42 5.46
CA THR A 453 -40.17 -9.25 4.19
C THR A 453 -38.66 -9.37 4.42
N ILE A 454 -37.93 -9.68 3.38
CA ILE A 454 -36.46 -9.72 3.40
C ILE A 454 -35.93 -8.33 3.00
N LYS A 455 -35.00 -7.82 3.80
CA LYS A 455 -34.32 -6.56 3.53
C LYS A 455 -32.80 -6.73 3.62
N GLN A 456 -32.07 -6.12 2.70
CA GLN A 456 -30.60 -6.08 2.70
C GLN A 456 -30.09 -4.75 3.24
N TYR A 457 -29.03 -4.82 4.02
CA TYR A 457 -28.25 -3.67 4.45
C TYR A 457 -26.83 -3.89 3.92
N THR A 458 -26.41 -3.05 3.00
CA THR A 458 -25.17 -3.27 2.26
C THR A 458 -24.15 -2.17 2.59
N GLN A 459 -22.94 -2.60 2.87
CA GLN A 459 -21.79 -1.74 3.00
C GLN A 459 -20.85 -1.96 1.81
N ILE A 460 -20.36 -0.87 1.23
CA ILE A 460 -19.40 -0.87 0.14
C ILE A 460 -18.25 0.07 0.51
N GLY A 461 -17.01 -0.43 0.40
CA GLY A 461 -15.80 0.32 0.73
C GLY A 461 -14.85 0.51 -0.44
N THR A 462 -14.10 1.60 -0.42
CA THR A 462 -12.94 1.75 -1.29
C THR A 462 -11.69 1.09 -0.70
N GLY A 463 -11.64 0.90 0.64
CA GLY A 463 -10.56 0.33 1.42
C GLY A 463 -10.87 -1.03 2.05
N ASN A 464 -9.83 -1.73 2.51
CA ASN A 464 -9.95 -3.05 3.12
C ASN A 464 -10.57 -3.01 4.52
N TYR A 465 -11.12 -4.14 4.96
CA TYR A 465 -11.61 -4.34 6.33
C TYR A 465 -10.45 -4.64 7.28
N ASN A 466 -9.68 -3.61 7.60
CA ASN A 466 -8.48 -3.73 8.43
C ASN A 466 -8.36 -2.49 9.33
N GLU A 467 -8.46 -2.70 10.64
CA GLU A 467 -8.53 -1.66 11.66
C GLU A 467 -7.26 -0.80 11.73
N LYS A 468 -6.09 -1.38 11.39
CA LYS A 468 -4.83 -0.64 11.35
C LYS A 468 -4.77 0.29 10.14
N THR A 469 -5.08 -0.25 8.94
CA THR A 469 -5.03 0.56 7.73
C THR A 469 -6.13 1.61 7.68
N ALA A 470 -7.29 1.38 8.31
CA ALA A 470 -8.35 2.37 8.44
C ALA A 470 -7.95 3.62 9.25
N ARG A 471 -6.85 3.57 10.02
CA ARG A 471 -6.27 4.73 10.72
C ARG A 471 -5.21 5.47 9.89
N LEU A 472 -4.79 4.91 8.77
CA LEU A 472 -3.67 5.41 7.97
C LEU A 472 -4.06 5.71 6.51
N TYR A 473 -5.14 5.10 6.00
CA TYR A 473 -5.55 5.19 4.61
C TYR A 473 -6.81 6.03 4.47
N VAL A 474 -6.79 6.91 3.49
CA VAL A 474 -7.96 7.75 3.14
C VAL A 474 -8.91 6.93 2.26
N ASP A 475 -10.03 6.49 2.85
CA ASP A 475 -11.00 5.63 2.20
C ASP A 475 -12.44 6.02 2.55
N TYR A 476 -13.38 5.72 1.65
CA TYR A 476 -14.81 5.84 1.90
C TYR A 476 -15.42 4.49 2.31
N CYS A 477 -16.37 4.54 3.22
CA CYS A 477 -17.21 3.43 3.63
C CYS A 477 -18.67 3.88 3.55
N TYR A 478 -19.41 3.34 2.59
CA TYR A 478 -20.79 3.67 2.31
C TYR A 478 -21.71 2.57 2.82
N LEU A 479 -22.70 2.93 3.64
CA LEU A 479 -23.72 2.01 4.16
C LEU A 479 -25.09 2.47 3.66
N THR A 480 -25.87 1.53 3.12
CA THR A 480 -27.19 1.79 2.54
C THR A 480 -28.16 0.64 2.78
N SER A 481 -29.45 0.96 2.81
CA SER A 481 -30.54 -0.01 2.73
C SER A 481 -31.31 0.07 1.40
N ASN A 482 -30.68 0.69 0.38
CA ASN A 482 -31.26 0.73 -0.97
C ASN A 482 -31.43 -0.70 -1.51
N GLN A 483 -32.68 -1.05 -1.90
CA GLN A 483 -33.03 -2.40 -2.31
C GLN A 483 -32.32 -2.83 -3.60
N GLU A 484 -32.19 -1.95 -4.59
CA GLU A 484 -31.51 -2.28 -5.86
C GLU A 484 -30.02 -2.58 -5.65
N ILE A 485 -29.36 -1.86 -4.73
CA ILE A 485 -27.97 -2.13 -4.32
C ILE A 485 -27.91 -3.44 -3.54
N GLY A 486 -28.88 -3.72 -2.67
CA GLY A 486 -28.99 -4.98 -1.93
C GLY A 486 -29.19 -6.19 -2.83
N ASP A 487 -30.02 -6.05 -3.86
CA ASP A 487 -30.27 -7.10 -4.85
C ASP A 487 -29.01 -7.40 -5.67
N ASP A 488 -28.31 -6.36 -6.13
CA ASP A 488 -27.02 -6.50 -6.83
C ASP A 488 -25.95 -7.13 -5.91
N ALA A 489 -25.91 -6.77 -4.62
CA ALA A 489 -25.00 -7.39 -3.65
C ALA A 489 -25.30 -8.88 -3.45
N THR A 490 -26.58 -9.25 -3.39
CA THR A 490 -27.02 -10.64 -3.29
C THR A 490 -26.63 -11.45 -4.53
N GLU A 491 -26.89 -10.90 -5.72
CA GLU A 491 -26.49 -11.52 -7.00
C GLU A 491 -24.96 -11.62 -7.12
N PHE A 492 -24.22 -10.62 -6.61
CA PHE A 492 -22.77 -10.64 -6.59
C PHE A 492 -22.21 -11.81 -5.78
N PHE A 493 -22.69 -12.03 -4.55
CA PHE A 493 -22.24 -13.15 -3.72
C PHE A 493 -22.68 -14.50 -4.29
N LYS A 494 -23.86 -14.58 -4.90
CA LYS A 494 -24.32 -15.78 -5.61
C LYS A 494 -23.39 -16.12 -6.79
N ASN A 495 -23.04 -15.13 -7.59
CA ASN A 495 -22.10 -15.30 -8.70
C ASN A 495 -20.69 -15.70 -8.23
N LEU A 496 -20.22 -15.18 -7.11
CA LEU A 496 -18.97 -15.61 -6.48
C LEU A 496 -19.02 -17.09 -6.06
N ALA A 497 -20.12 -17.52 -5.43
CA ALA A 497 -20.30 -18.91 -4.99
C ALA A 497 -20.42 -19.90 -6.16
N LEU A 498 -20.97 -19.47 -7.28
CA LEU A 498 -21.11 -20.28 -8.49
C LEU A 498 -19.93 -20.17 -9.46
N ALA A 499 -18.85 -19.47 -9.08
CA ALA A 499 -17.72 -19.16 -9.94
C ALA A 499 -18.13 -18.50 -11.28
N ASN A 500 -19.22 -17.73 -11.28
CA ASN A 500 -19.77 -17.06 -12.45
C ASN A 500 -19.25 -15.63 -12.58
N LEU A 501 -18.39 -15.37 -13.56
CA LEU A 501 -17.89 -14.02 -13.86
C LEU A 501 -18.83 -13.22 -14.78
N GLN A 502 -19.84 -13.84 -15.38
CA GLN A 502 -20.75 -13.20 -16.35
C GLN A 502 -22.03 -12.65 -15.71
N GLY A 503 -22.00 -12.35 -14.41
CA GLY A 503 -23.14 -11.79 -13.70
C GLY A 503 -23.64 -10.47 -14.30
N HIS A 504 -24.96 -10.25 -14.23
CA HIS A 504 -25.60 -9.00 -14.64
C HIS A 504 -26.06 -8.23 -13.41
N TYR A 505 -25.82 -6.92 -13.40
CA TYR A 505 -26.08 -6.02 -12.27
C TYR A 505 -26.79 -4.77 -12.77
N ASN A 506 -27.76 -4.29 -11.99
CA ASN A 506 -28.55 -3.10 -12.37
C ASN A 506 -27.85 -1.79 -12.00
N LYS A 507 -27.18 -1.76 -10.86
CA LYS A 507 -26.50 -0.56 -10.30
C LYS A 507 -24.97 -0.69 -10.37
N PHE A 508 -24.44 -1.85 -10.03
CA PHE A 508 -23.00 -2.04 -9.97
C PHE A 508 -22.35 -2.13 -11.36
N LEU A 509 -21.20 -1.51 -11.49
CA LEU A 509 -20.27 -1.85 -12.56
C LEU A 509 -19.23 -2.82 -11.98
N VAL A 510 -19.19 -4.05 -12.50
CA VAL A 510 -18.36 -5.13 -11.98
C VAL A 510 -17.29 -5.53 -12.99
N ALA A 511 -16.03 -5.61 -12.56
CA ALA A 511 -14.96 -6.18 -13.36
C ALA A 511 -14.95 -7.71 -13.17
N PRO A 512 -14.58 -8.49 -14.23
CA PRO A 512 -14.02 -8.05 -15.51
C PRO A 512 -15.04 -7.68 -16.59
N THR A 513 -16.33 -7.79 -16.33
CA THR A 513 -17.40 -7.73 -17.35
C THR A 513 -17.85 -6.32 -17.73
N SER A 514 -18.42 -5.58 -16.77
CA SER A 514 -19.11 -4.31 -17.06
C SER A 514 -18.33 -3.05 -16.64
N LEU A 515 -17.34 -3.15 -15.74
CA LEU A 515 -16.66 -1.96 -15.19
C LEU A 515 -15.99 -1.12 -16.28
N ARG A 516 -15.13 -1.73 -17.10
CA ARG A 516 -14.40 -0.97 -18.15
C ARG A 516 -15.35 -0.40 -19.18
N SER A 517 -16.28 -1.20 -19.69
CA SER A 517 -17.25 -0.77 -20.69
C SER A 517 -18.17 0.32 -20.16
N GLY A 518 -18.63 0.21 -18.91
CA GLY A 518 -19.44 1.22 -18.23
C GLY A 518 -18.73 2.57 -18.11
N ILE A 519 -17.48 2.55 -17.61
CA ILE A 519 -16.65 3.77 -17.54
C ILE A 519 -16.41 4.37 -18.93
N MET A 520 -16.09 3.56 -19.92
CA MET A 520 -15.87 4.05 -21.31
C MET A 520 -17.13 4.66 -21.91
N ASN A 521 -18.31 4.11 -21.63
CA ASN A 521 -19.60 4.67 -22.07
C ASN A 521 -19.90 6.02 -21.40
N LEU A 522 -19.57 6.17 -20.10
CA LEU A 522 -19.71 7.44 -19.39
C LEU A 522 -18.78 8.51 -20.00
N ILE A 523 -17.53 8.16 -20.31
CA ILE A 523 -16.61 9.07 -21.03
C ILE A 523 -17.17 9.44 -22.42
N ASP A 524 -17.77 8.49 -23.16
CA ASP A 524 -18.38 8.77 -24.47
C ASP A 524 -19.55 9.76 -24.37
N LYS A 525 -20.35 9.66 -23.30
CA LYS A 525 -21.43 10.66 -23.04
C LYS A 525 -20.86 12.07 -22.88
N GLU A 526 -19.77 12.23 -22.11
CA GLU A 526 -19.14 13.53 -21.94
C GLU A 526 -18.50 14.04 -23.25
N ILE A 527 -17.88 13.16 -24.05
CA ILE A 527 -17.39 13.51 -25.39
C ILE A 527 -18.55 14.01 -26.30
N ALA A 528 -19.70 13.37 -26.23
CA ALA A 528 -20.86 13.78 -27.02
C ALA A 528 -21.40 15.15 -26.57
N LYS A 529 -21.47 15.42 -25.25
CA LYS A 529 -21.85 16.74 -24.71
C LYS A 529 -20.88 17.82 -25.20
N ALA A 530 -19.57 17.64 -25.05
CA ALA A 530 -18.55 18.59 -25.46
C ALA A 530 -18.65 18.92 -26.98
N LYS A 531 -18.85 17.91 -27.83
CA LYS A 531 -19.04 18.10 -29.27
C LYS A 531 -20.30 18.91 -29.62
N ASN A 532 -21.30 18.90 -28.76
CA ASN A 532 -22.53 19.68 -28.89
C ASN A 532 -22.43 21.02 -28.13
N ASN A 533 -21.22 21.46 -27.75
CA ASN A 533 -20.95 22.67 -26.98
C ASN A 533 -21.71 22.72 -25.63
N GLN A 534 -22.00 21.56 -25.04
CA GLN A 534 -22.59 21.46 -23.72
C GLN A 534 -21.48 21.32 -22.67
N PRO A 535 -21.67 21.79 -21.43
CA PRO A 535 -20.71 21.57 -20.34
C PRO A 535 -20.43 20.08 -20.12
N ALA A 536 -19.15 19.72 -20.09
CA ALA A 536 -18.70 18.35 -19.95
C ALA A 536 -17.47 18.27 -19.04
N GLU A 537 -17.58 17.48 -17.98
CA GLU A 537 -16.49 17.31 -17.00
C GLU A 537 -16.33 15.84 -16.60
N ILE A 538 -15.08 15.44 -16.43
CA ILE A 538 -14.68 14.16 -15.85
C ILE A 538 -13.78 14.45 -14.64
N LEU A 539 -14.17 13.94 -13.46
CA LEU A 539 -13.41 14.05 -12.23
C LEU A 539 -13.12 12.66 -11.70
N MET A 540 -11.84 12.31 -11.54
CA MET A 540 -11.43 10.98 -11.10
C MET A 540 -10.42 11.06 -9.96
N LYS A 541 -10.60 10.22 -8.92
CA LYS A 541 -9.58 9.95 -7.91
C LYS A 541 -9.25 8.46 -7.91
N MET A 542 -7.95 8.13 -7.92
CA MET A 542 -7.49 6.75 -7.92
C MET A 542 -6.02 6.65 -7.48
N ASN A 543 -5.54 5.42 -7.24
CA ASN A 543 -4.11 5.23 -6.92
C ASN A 543 -3.25 5.10 -8.18
N SER A 544 -3.78 4.46 -9.24
CA SER A 544 -3.00 4.20 -10.45
C SER A 544 -3.85 4.27 -11.72
N PHE A 545 -3.30 4.90 -12.75
CA PHE A 545 -3.93 5.07 -14.07
C PHE A 545 -3.03 4.49 -15.16
N THR A 546 -3.28 3.24 -15.59
CA THR A 546 -2.41 2.51 -16.53
C THR A 546 -3.15 1.74 -17.62
N ASP A 547 -4.50 1.66 -17.61
CA ASP A 547 -5.27 0.99 -18.66
C ASP A 547 -5.20 1.79 -19.96
N ARG A 548 -4.47 1.28 -20.96
CA ARG A 548 -4.22 1.97 -22.22
C ARG A 548 -5.51 2.34 -22.97
N ARG A 549 -6.55 1.51 -22.90
CA ARG A 549 -7.82 1.77 -23.58
C ARG A 549 -8.53 2.97 -22.96
N ILE A 550 -8.51 3.07 -21.63
CA ILE A 550 -9.11 4.20 -20.90
C ILE A 550 -8.24 5.46 -21.11
N ILE A 551 -6.91 5.34 -21.08
CA ILE A 551 -5.98 6.46 -21.38
C ILE A 551 -6.27 7.05 -22.76
N ASP A 552 -6.38 6.22 -23.81
CA ASP A 552 -6.69 6.67 -25.16
C ASP A 552 -8.08 7.34 -25.23
N LYS A 553 -9.04 6.86 -24.44
CA LYS A 553 -10.39 7.43 -24.37
C LYS A 553 -10.38 8.79 -23.67
N ILE A 554 -9.64 8.95 -22.57
CA ILE A 554 -9.46 10.21 -21.85
C ILE A 554 -8.75 11.26 -22.74
N ALA A 555 -7.71 10.86 -23.47
CA ALA A 555 -7.06 11.75 -24.45
C ALA A 555 -8.05 12.23 -25.54
N LYS A 556 -8.94 11.34 -26.01
CA LYS A 556 -10.02 11.72 -26.95
C LYS A 556 -11.03 12.67 -26.30
N ALA A 557 -11.36 12.51 -25.02
CA ALA A 557 -12.24 13.39 -24.29
C ALA A 557 -11.63 14.80 -24.17
N SER A 558 -10.34 14.89 -23.79
CA SER A 558 -9.60 16.15 -23.74
C SER A 558 -9.61 16.87 -25.10
N LYS A 559 -9.27 16.12 -26.17
CA LYS A 559 -9.30 16.66 -27.53
C LYS A 559 -10.70 17.14 -28.00
N ALA A 560 -11.75 16.55 -27.46
CA ALA A 560 -13.13 16.96 -27.75
C ALA A 560 -13.60 18.20 -26.94
N GLY A 561 -12.79 18.71 -26.01
CA GLY A 561 -13.09 19.85 -25.17
C GLY A 561 -13.66 19.50 -23.78
N VAL A 562 -13.66 18.21 -23.39
CA VAL A 562 -14.05 17.80 -22.03
C VAL A 562 -13.00 18.26 -21.02
N THR A 563 -13.41 18.92 -19.95
CA THR A 563 -12.53 19.23 -18.81
C THR A 563 -12.28 17.95 -18.01
N VAL A 564 -11.01 17.57 -17.85
CA VAL A 564 -10.63 16.37 -17.12
C VAL A 564 -9.74 16.74 -15.95
N LYS A 565 -10.19 16.43 -14.73
CA LYS A 565 -9.43 16.62 -13.48
C LYS A 565 -9.20 15.28 -12.82
N MET A 566 -7.96 15.00 -12.45
CA MET A 566 -7.62 13.72 -11.80
C MET A 566 -6.75 13.93 -10.56
N ILE A 567 -7.03 13.13 -9.53
CA ILE A 567 -6.19 12.98 -8.34
C ILE A 567 -5.59 11.59 -8.38
N ILE A 568 -4.30 11.48 -8.68
CA ILE A 568 -3.60 10.20 -8.83
C ILE A 568 -2.40 10.18 -7.88
N ARG A 569 -2.47 9.33 -6.84
CA ARG A 569 -1.41 9.24 -5.83
C ARG A 569 -0.11 8.65 -6.38
N GLY A 570 -0.20 7.59 -7.15
CA GLY A 570 0.93 6.75 -7.58
C GLY A 570 1.14 6.78 -9.09
N ILE A 571 1.01 5.61 -9.73
CA ILE A 571 1.34 5.45 -11.16
C ILE A 571 0.37 6.21 -12.05
N CYS A 572 0.90 7.10 -12.88
CA CYS A 572 0.14 7.81 -13.91
C CYS A 572 0.83 7.64 -15.27
N CYS A 573 0.21 6.88 -16.18
CA CYS A 573 0.79 6.63 -17.50
C CYS A 573 0.35 7.62 -18.58
N ILE A 574 -0.57 8.56 -18.31
CA ILE A 574 -0.90 9.65 -19.22
C ILE A 574 -0.10 10.90 -18.86
N ILE A 575 0.37 11.64 -19.85
CA ILE A 575 1.05 12.91 -19.70
C ILE A 575 0.04 14.02 -20.01
N PRO A 576 -0.28 14.92 -19.05
CA PRO A 576 -1.23 16.03 -19.24
C PRO A 576 -0.59 17.20 -19.97
N GLY A 577 -1.41 18.16 -20.42
CA GLY A 577 -0.97 19.47 -20.92
C GLY A 577 -0.33 19.49 -22.31
N LEU A 578 -0.39 18.39 -23.07
CA LEU A 578 0.14 18.30 -24.42
C LEU A 578 -0.86 18.86 -25.43
N LYS A 579 -0.45 19.87 -26.19
CA LYS A 579 -1.27 20.56 -27.19
C LYS A 579 -1.92 19.57 -28.16
N ASP A 580 -3.20 19.78 -28.44
CA ASP A 580 -4.05 18.98 -29.32
C ASP A 580 -4.23 17.50 -28.91
N LYS A 581 -3.79 17.12 -27.70
CA LYS A 581 -3.86 15.74 -27.19
C LYS A 581 -4.46 15.67 -25.79
N THR A 582 -3.84 16.35 -24.82
CA THR A 582 -4.15 16.25 -23.39
C THR A 582 -4.16 17.61 -22.69
N ASP A 583 -4.34 18.67 -23.45
CA ASP A 583 -4.33 20.08 -23.02
C ASP A 583 -5.46 20.44 -22.04
N ASN A 584 -6.59 19.73 -22.08
CA ASN A 584 -7.70 19.89 -21.12
C ASN A 584 -7.63 18.92 -19.93
N ILE A 585 -6.45 18.32 -19.66
CA ILE A 585 -6.24 17.40 -18.54
C ILE A 585 -5.38 18.07 -17.46
N GLU A 586 -5.90 18.11 -16.24
CA GLU A 586 -5.14 18.46 -15.05
C GLU A 586 -5.00 17.23 -14.14
N ILE A 587 -3.78 16.95 -13.67
CA ILE A 587 -3.50 15.82 -12.77
C ILE A 587 -2.73 16.30 -11.56
N ARG A 588 -3.22 15.93 -10.37
CA ARG A 588 -2.56 16.18 -9.09
C ARG A 588 -2.29 14.86 -8.36
N GLY A 589 -1.20 14.83 -7.60
CA GLY A 589 -0.89 13.74 -6.68
C GLY A 589 -0.69 14.29 -5.28
N ILE A 590 -1.25 13.65 -4.26
CA ILE A 590 -1.08 14.00 -2.85
C ILE A 590 -0.32 12.87 -2.16
N VAL A 591 0.79 13.24 -1.52
CA VAL A 591 1.57 12.37 -0.62
C VAL A 591 1.75 13.15 0.68
N GLY A 592 1.41 12.56 1.81
CA GLY A 592 1.47 13.19 3.13
C GLY A 592 1.31 12.17 4.24
N ARG A 593 0.85 12.62 5.41
CA ARG A 593 0.66 11.80 6.60
C ARG A 593 -0.16 10.55 6.35
N TYR A 594 -1.25 10.68 5.60
CA TYR A 594 -2.16 9.58 5.28
C TYR A 594 -2.02 9.14 3.82
N LEU A 595 -2.21 7.85 3.58
CA LEU A 595 -2.15 7.29 2.24
C LEU A 595 -3.47 7.55 1.50
N GLU A 596 -3.44 8.36 0.45
CA GLU A 596 -4.57 8.55 -0.43
C GLU A 596 -4.92 7.25 -1.15
N HIS A 597 -6.07 6.64 -0.82
CA HIS A 597 -6.38 5.28 -1.27
C HIS A 597 -7.77 5.15 -1.91
N SER A 598 -8.71 6.03 -1.61
CA SER A 598 -10.06 5.98 -2.17
C SER A 598 -10.08 6.10 -3.70
N ARG A 599 -11.08 5.48 -4.32
CA ARG A 599 -11.36 5.59 -5.75
C ARG A 599 -12.74 6.16 -5.94
N VAL A 600 -12.80 7.25 -6.68
CA VAL A 600 -14.05 7.97 -7.02
C VAL A 600 -14.02 8.33 -8.49
N TYR A 601 -15.12 8.11 -9.17
CA TYR A 601 -15.29 8.42 -10.59
C TYR A 601 -16.57 9.20 -10.79
N ALA A 602 -16.46 10.46 -11.26
CA ALA A 602 -17.57 11.34 -11.49
C ALA A 602 -17.57 11.85 -12.95
N PHE A 603 -18.73 11.85 -13.57
CA PHE A 603 -18.94 12.24 -14.97
C PHE A 603 -20.14 13.19 -15.05
N GLY A 604 -20.01 14.26 -15.82
CA GLY A 604 -21.03 15.28 -15.97
C GLY A 604 -20.86 16.47 -15.04
N VAL A 605 -21.77 17.41 -15.12
CA VAL A 605 -21.84 18.62 -14.30
C VAL A 605 -23.19 18.71 -13.61
N ASP A 606 -23.25 19.39 -12.48
CA ASP A 606 -24.47 19.73 -11.73
C ASP A 606 -25.42 18.51 -11.51
N GLU A 607 -26.69 18.62 -11.85
CA GLU A 607 -27.73 17.62 -11.66
C GLU A 607 -27.49 16.34 -12.49
N ASP A 608 -26.85 16.45 -13.67
CA ASP A 608 -26.54 15.32 -14.56
C ASP A 608 -25.34 14.50 -14.09
N ARG A 609 -24.65 14.93 -13.03
CA ARG A 609 -23.43 14.29 -12.57
C ARG A 609 -23.70 12.91 -11.96
N VAL A 610 -23.09 11.90 -12.56
CA VAL A 610 -23.06 10.52 -12.03
C VAL A 610 -21.76 10.32 -11.28
N LEU A 611 -21.84 9.73 -10.07
CA LEU A 611 -20.68 9.49 -9.21
C LEU A 611 -20.68 8.05 -8.72
N TYR A 612 -19.50 7.43 -8.81
CA TYR A 612 -19.23 6.08 -8.30
C TYR A 612 -18.08 6.10 -7.28
N ILE A 613 -18.21 5.34 -6.21
CA ILE A 613 -17.07 4.88 -5.39
C ILE A 613 -16.67 3.48 -5.85
N SER A 614 -15.39 3.14 -5.79
CA SER A 614 -14.92 1.88 -6.36
C SER A 614 -13.79 1.24 -5.55
N SER A 615 -13.67 -0.08 -5.67
CA SER A 615 -12.48 -0.83 -5.25
C SER A 615 -11.37 -0.84 -6.31
N ALA A 616 -11.71 -0.51 -7.58
CA ALA A 616 -10.83 -0.61 -8.73
C ALA A 616 -10.06 0.68 -9.00
N ASP A 617 -8.76 0.56 -9.28
CA ASP A 617 -8.00 1.55 -10.04
C ASP A 617 -8.21 1.35 -11.55
N MET A 618 -7.95 2.37 -12.37
CA MET A 618 -8.01 2.26 -13.83
C MET A 618 -6.73 1.63 -14.40
N MET A 619 -6.49 0.38 -14.00
CA MET A 619 -5.39 -0.47 -14.45
C MET A 619 -5.95 -1.68 -15.20
N THR A 620 -5.24 -2.16 -16.23
CA THR A 620 -5.66 -3.35 -17.00
C THR A 620 -5.92 -4.57 -16.10
N ARG A 621 -5.08 -4.78 -15.08
CA ARG A 621 -5.29 -5.89 -14.13
C ARG A 621 -6.59 -5.73 -13.31
N ASN A 622 -6.97 -4.51 -12.90
CA ASN A 622 -8.20 -4.27 -12.15
C ASN A 622 -9.43 -4.40 -13.05
N THR A 623 -9.36 -3.85 -14.26
CA THR A 623 -10.50 -3.82 -15.18
C THR A 623 -10.73 -5.12 -15.94
N ALA A 624 -9.74 -6.06 -15.98
CA ALA A 624 -9.80 -7.26 -16.82
C ALA A 624 -9.34 -8.57 -16.14
N LYS A 625 -8.61 -8.53 -15.03
CA LYS A 625 -8.05 -9.71 -14.35
C LYS A 625 -8.32 -9.73 -12.85
N ARG A 626 -9.31 -8.98 -12.39
CA ARG A 626 -9.78 -8.95 -10.99
C ARG A 626 -11.29 -8.88 -10.94
N VAL A 627 -11.84 -9.25 -9.80
CA VAL A 627 -13.23 -8.98 -9.44
C VAL A 627 -13.25 -7.71 -8.59
N GLU A 628 -13.82 -6.65 -9.14
CA GLU A 628 -13.89 -5.31 -8.54
C GLU A 628 -15.31 -4.77 -8.69
N ILE A 629 -15.70 -3.85 -7.82
CA ILE A 629 -17.02 -3.20 -7.84
C ILE A 629 -16.83 -1.68 -7.94
N ALA A 630 -17.66 -1.02 -8.75
CA ALA A 630 -17.98 0.39 -8.64
C ALA A 630 -19.48 0.53 -8.34
N CYS A 631 -19.80 1.20 -7.24
CA CYS A 631 -21.15 1.44 -6.75
C CYS A 631 -21.54 2.88 -7.01
N PRO A 632 -22.70 3.17 -7.63
CA PRO A 632 -23.17 4.54 -7.79
C PRO A 632 -23.62 5.13 -6.46
N ILE A 633 -23.36 6.41 -6.25
CA ILE A 633 -23.88 7.20 -5.14
C ILE A 633 -25.05 8.04 -5.64
N GLU A 634 -26.24 7.64 -5.26
CA GLU A 634 -27.48 8.30 -5.71
C GLU A 634 -27.98 9.34 -4.69
N ASP A 635 -27.67 9.17 -3.39
CA ASP A 635 -28.00 10.16 -2.37
C ASP A 635 -27.33 11.51 -2.68
N LYS A 636 -28.17 12.56 -2.83
CA LYS A 636 -27.70 13.90 -3.23
C LYS A 636 -26.75 14.53 -2.21
N ALA A 637 -27.00 14.33 -0.91
CA ALA A 637 -26.19 14.91 0.16
C ALA A 637 -24.82 14.24 0.24
N ILE A 638 -24.78 12.90 0.14
CA ILE A 638 -23.53 12.13 0.11
C ILE A 638 -22.72 12.46 -1.14
N LYS A 639 -23.39 12.55 -2.32
CA LYS A 639 -22.75 12.95 -3.56
C LYS A 639 -22.09 14.33 -3.43
N ALA A 640 -22.83 15.33 -2.92
CA ALA A 640 -22.32 16.68 -2.70
C ALA A 640 -21.10 16.68 -1.73
N ARG A 641 -21.15 15.87 -0.65
CA ARG A 641 -20.04 15.75 0.29
C ARG A 641 -18.77 15.18 -0.36
N ILE A 642 -18.89 14.12 -1.14
CA ILE A 642 -17.74 13.52 -1.86
C ILE A 642 -17.14 14.52 -2.86
N LEU A 643 -17.98 15.26 -3.58
CA LEU A 643 -17.52 16.28 -4.52
C LEU A 643 -16.79 17.44 -3.83
N GLU A 644 -17.28 17.88 -2.66
CA GLU A 644 -16.59 18.85 -1.81
C GLU A 644 -15.22 18.34 -1.36
N ASP A 645 -15.14 17.08 -0.90
CA ASP A 645 -13.88 16.45 -0.50
C ASP A 645 -12.87 16.45 -1.65
N LEU A 646 -13.30 16.09 -2.87
CA LEU A 646 -12.45 16.09 -4.05
C LEU A 646 -12.01 17.52 -4.46
N ASP A 647 -12.88 18.51 -4.32
CA ASP A 647 -12.54 19.92 -4.59
C ASP A 647 -11.47 20.44 -3.62
N ILE A 648 -11.58 20.10 -2.32
CA ILE A 648 -10.56 20.42 -1.31
C ILE A 648 -9.23 19.76 -1.65
N MET A 649 -9.22 18.48 -2.04
CA MET A 649 -8.01 17.76 -2.46
C MET A 649 -7.41 18.39 -3.74
N LEU A 650 -8.23 18.86 -4.70
CA LEU A 650 -7.76 19.56 -5.87
C LEU A 650 -7.21 20.96 -5.56
N LYS A 651 -7.56 21.54 -4.41
CA LYS A 651 -7.05 22.83 -3.94
C LYS A 651 -5.81 22.72 -3.05
N ASP A 652 -5.42 21.48 -2.67
CA ASP A 652 -4.23 21.24 -1.84
C ASP A 652 -2.97 21.75 -2.54
N ASP A 653 -2.33 22.77 -1.98
CA ASP A 653 -1.10 23.38 -2.47
C ASP A 653 0.10 23.18 -1.52
N ILE A 654 -0.11 22.52 -0.37
CA ILE A 654 0.94 22.15 0.58
C ILE A 654 1.54 20.78 0.23
N LYS A 655 0.72 19.72 0.20
CA LYS A 655 1.13 18.35 -0.11
C LYS A 655 0.79 17.94 -1.54
N GLY A 656 -0.11 18.64 -2.20
CA GLY A 656 -0.44 18.47 -3.60
C GLY A 656 0.73 18.82 -4.54
N ARG A 657 0.89 18.03 -5.61
CA ARG A 657 1.84 18.32 -6.71
C ARG A 657 1.13 18.10 -8.02
N ARG A 658 1.36 18.99 -8.98
CA ARG A 658 0.82 18.87 -10.33
C ARG A 658 1.77 18.06 -11.20
N ILE A 659 1.23 17.22 -12.10
CA ILE A 659 2.04 16.58 -13.15
C ILE A 659 2.07 17.56 -14.35
N ASN A 660 3.29 17.88 -14.82
CA ASN A 660 3.52 18.75 -15.96
C ASN A 660 3.55 17.99 -17.30
N SER A 661 3.79 18.70 -18.40
CA SER A 661 3.85 18.15 -19.77
C SER A 661 5.05 17.22 -20.03
N ASP A 662 6.02 17.15 -19.13
CA ASP A 662 7.14 16.18 -19.16
C ASP A 662 6.83 14.93 -18.35
N GLY A 663 5.66 14.90 -17.68
CA GLY A 663 5.24 13.82 -16.80
C GLY A 663 5.94 13.85 -15.43
N ASP A 664 6.52 14.97 -15.03
CA ASP A 664 7.18 15.18 -13.75
C ASP A 664 6.28 15.93 -12.77
N TYR A 665 6.51 15.70 -11.47
CA TYR A 665 5.78 16.39 -10.40
C TYR A 665 6.40 17.74 -10.10
N GLU A 666 5.56 18.78 -10.05
CA GLU A 666 5.94 20.14 -9.68
C GLU A 666 5.11 20.69 -8.52
N CYS A 667 5.68 21.58 -7.73
CA CYS A 667 5.00 22.29 -6.66
C CYS A 667 3.92 23.21 -7.24
N ILE A 668 2.77 23.29 -6.55
CA ILE A 668 1.69 24.17 -6.93
C ILE A 668 1.94 25.56 -6.32
N GLN A 669 2.28 26.53 -7.14
CA GLN A 669 2.51 27.91 -6.70
C GLN A 669 1.17 28.65 -6.55
N GLN A 670 0.40 28.33 -5.51
CA GLN A 670 -0.84 29.01 -5.16
C GLN A 670 -0.78 29.35 -3.66
N ALA A 671 -1.11 30.58 -3.29
CA ALA A 671 -1.02 31.05 -1.90
C ALA A 671 -2.28 30.70 -1.07
N ARG A 672 -2.88 29.51 -1.28
CA ARG A 672 -4.08 29.10 -0.54
C ARG A 672 -3.75 28.51 0.83
N HIS A 673 -2.56 27.93 0.98
CA HIS A 673 -2.09 27.24 2.18
C HIS A 673 -3.03 26.13 2.66
N ILE A 674 -3.56 25.34 1.72
CA ILE A 674 -4.48 24.23 2.02
C ILE A 674 -3.69 22.92 2.08
N ASN A 675 -3.68 22.29 3.25
CA ASN A 675 -3.36 20.88 3.44
C ASN A 675 -4.68 20.12 3.59
N SER A 676 -5.07 19.36 2.58
CA SER A 676 -6.37 18.69 2.57
C SER A 676 -6.53 17.69 3.71
N GLN A 677 -5.46 16.99 4.11
CA GLN A 677 -5.50 16.00 5.18
C GLN A 677 -5.70 16.66 6.56
N GLU A 678 -5.04 17.77 6.83
CA GLU A 678 -5.25 18.55 8.07
C GLU A 678 -6.64 19.18 8.09
N PHE A 679 -7.12 19.70 6.94
CA PHE A 679 -8.46 20.22 6.83
C PHE A 679 -9.51 19.17 7.20
N PHE A 680 -9.39 17.93 6.71
CA PHE A 680 -10.33 16.86 7.02
C PHE A 680 -10.26 16.40 8.47
N GLN A 681 -9.07 16.41 9.10
CA GLN A 681 -8.94 16.18 10.54
C GLN A 681 -9.71 17.23 11.34
N GLN A 682 -9.48 18.50 11.04
CA GLN A 682 -10.14 19.61 11.75
C GLN A 682 -11.65 19.56 11.55
N ARG A 683 -12.12 19.32 10.33
CA ARG A 683 -13.54 19.16 10.01
C ARG A 683 -14.21 18.06 10.82
N ALA A 684 -13.55 16.90 10.95
CA ALA A 684 -14.08 15.79 11.73
C ALA A 684 -14.20 16.13 13.22
N ILE A 685 -13.24 16.88 13.77
CA ILE A 685 -13.28 17.38 15.15
C ILE A 685 -14.44 18.37 15.32
N ASP A 686 -14.60 19.31 14.42
CA ASP A 686 -15.59 20.38 14.53
C ASP A 686 -17.03 19.85 14.39
N GLU A 687 -17.26 18.91 13.45
CA GLU A 687 -18.55 18.21 13.32
C GLU A 687 -18.99 17.52 14.64
N MET A 688 -18.05 17.07 15.47
CA MET A 688 -18.35 16.45 16.77
C MET A 688 -18.55 17.48 17.90
N LYS A 689 -17.87 18.63 17.85
CA LYS A 689 -18.10 19.73 18.80
C LYS A 689 -19.51 20.30 18.64
N ASP A 690 -19.95 20.51 17.41
CA ASP A 690 -21.30 21.02 17.11
C ASP A 690 -22.42 20.13 17.67
N VAL A 691 -22.20 18.80 17.71
CA VAL A 691 -23.13 17.84 18.32
C VAL A 691 -23.17 17.99 19.84
N LYS A 692 -22.02 18.19 20.48
CA LYS A 692 -21.97 18.40 21.94
C LYS A 692 -22.67 19.70 22.32
N VAL A 693 -22.39 20.80 21.62
CA VAL A 693 -23.04 22.09 21.88
C VAL A 693 -24.56 22.01 21.70
N LYS A 694 -25.06 21.32 20.64
CA LYS A 694 -26.51 21.12 20.46
C LYS A 694 -27.15 20.27 21.54
N LYS A 695 -26.43 19.30 22.12
CA LYS A 695 -26.95 18.50 23.27
C LYS A 695 -26.97 19.26 24.59
N ASP A 696 -26.07 20.23 24.75
CA ASP A 696 -25.95 21.07 25.95
C ASP A 696 -26.79 22.34 25.84
N ASP A 697 -27.50 22.60 24.74
CA ASP A 697 -28.42 23.71 24.55
C ASP A 697 -29.70 23.48 25.42
N PRO A 698 -30.01 24.33 26.37
CA PRO A 698 -31.20 24.20 27.22
C PRO A 698 -32.51 24.12 26.40
N ASN A 699 -32.58 24.77 25.25
CA ASN A 699 -33.75 24.71 24.36
C ASN A 699 -33.90 23.34 23.69
N PHE A 700 -32.79 22.65 23.41
CA PHE A 700 -32.81 21.28 22.88
C PHE A 700 -33.33 20.29 23.94
N LEU A 701 -32.85 20.40 25.16
CA LEU A 701 -33.34 19.59 26.30
C LEU A 701 -34.84 19.82 26.57
N ASN A 702 -35.30 21.05 26.54
CA ASN A 702 -36.72 21.39 26.70
C ASN A 702 -37.58 20.82 25.55
N SER A 703 -37.12 20.89 24.29
CA SER A 703 -37.83 20.29 23.14
C SER A 703 -37.94 18.76 23.23
N VAL A 704 -36.96 18.10 23.81
CA VAL A 704 -36.98 16.65 24.06
C VAL A 704 -37.91 16.29 25.19
N VAL A 705 -37.92 17.08 26.27
CA VAL A 705 -38.83 16.92 27.43
C VAL A 705 -40.30 17.16 26.99
N ASP A 706 -40.56 18.17 26.16
CA ASP A 706 -41.89 18.45 25.63
C ASP A 706 -42.39 17.37 24.67
N LYS A 707 -41.52 16.81 23.84
CA LYS A 707 -41.83 15.62 23.03
C LYS A 707 -42.14 14.38 23.86
N ILE A 708 -41.41 14.17 24.97
CA ILE A 708 -41.65 13.05 25.87
C ILE A 708 -42.99 13.25 26.60
N LYS A 709 -43.30 14.46 27.04
CA LYS A 709 -44.60 14.77 27.66
C LYS A 709 -45.79 14.63 26.70
N SER A 710 -45.58 14.92 25.39
CA SER A 710 -46.64 14.71 24.37
C SER A 710 -46.90 13.25 23.99
N ILE A 711 -46.04 12.33 24.42
CA ILE A 711 -46.20 10.88 24.20
C ILE A 711 -46.92 10.23 25.41
N PHE A 712 -46.93 10.88 26.59
CA PHE A 712 -47.54 10.36 27.80
C PHE A 712 -48.84 11.13 28.20
N ASN A 713 -49.31 12.10 27.43
CA ASN A 713 -50.65 12.65 27.43
C ASN A 713 -51.40 12.22 26.15
#